data_5e87231dacded92fedd424d89bdcac98
#
_entry.id   5e87231dacded92fedd424d89bdcac98
#
_cell.length_a   1.000
_cell.length_b   1.000
_cell.length_c   1.000
_cell.angle_alpha   90.00
_cell.angle_beta   90.00
_cell.angle_gamma   90.00
#
_symmetry.space_group_name_H-M   'P 1'
#
loop_
_entity.id
_entity.type
_entity.pdbx_description
1 polymer ?
#
loop_
_entity_poly.entity_id
_entity_poly.type
_entity_poly.pdbx_seq_one_letter_code
_entity_poly.pdbx_strand_id
1 'polypeptide(L)'
;MTIRALGDIRVVELTTELWSAFGAALLGDFGADVIRVEDLSRPARDPDRDGTRPPGGFDADSELVQRNKRSIGLDLRDPAARQVLADLLATADVFLTDLPFAEIEAQGWSYDDLAAANPGIVYVRGSGFGPRGPDRDLPALDELAAARTGVMPTLPQPGEPPVYAGAGQMYTAVMLAFGTLVALHERAESGEGQVVDASLFAGNMYGSSLMLDAYMAMRDDRLSVPVSRLDAGNPMSGAGLAYPTSDGRWVTLTMPDTDRWWPSFSEMMGLDVDDPRWDTHDKRCGEGRREMMAILEERFSQQSGAYWRERFSEARLSADIMERYEYAADYTQAAVNRYILELEHPSYGRYQSLGFPVHMGDTPARLRRMAPGVGQHGAEVLQEVLGRSDAEIAELESAGVLGTVRAEDASRPSTQSGESREPERAVSTGAGPLAGVRVLDLTVWFQGPVCGQLLADFGADVIHIERPEFGDPARGVRSINAIPVAEWNQYFLVVNRNKRSMAIDLKSDAGRELLHRMVEQADVFLWNQSMDNLATLGLDYETLSAINPKLVFATNSGYGHRGSNRPAFDMTVQALTGIMTRLGEPGQPPIYLGLGGGDAFGGLMSALGIMVALHHRRETGRGQYVDASLLGSQLYLAVPSLQRFLASHNPYYADQHSRHAARNPLWNRYRAEDGWMFICMEDTEESFASFCAATGAAVLCDDPRFSSHQARRIEHESLVKELDSVMAERTTGEWMQRFAEHGVVAAPILDFRDMAVDEQAWANDYLLRAPCGEAGGDVEFRGLPVTLSRTPGRVEQLGLELGQDTELALFDTFGVSWDEIAELKVKGAIP
;
A
#
# COMPACT_ATOMS: atom_id res chain seq x y z
N MET A 1 4.36 -21.64 -25.92
CA MET A 1 4.03 -20.25 -25.53
C MET A 1 3.99 -20.19 -24.01
N THR A 2 4.65 -19.24 -23.39
CA THR A 2 4.56 -19.06 -21.94
C THR A 2 3.17 -18.52 -21.63
N ILE A 3 2.40 -19.22 -20.81
CA ILE A 3 1.06 -18.81 -20.39
C ILE A 3 1.19 -17.51 -19.59
N ARG A 4 0.35 -16.52 -19.90
CA ARG A 4 0.28 -15.22 -19.21
C ARG A 4 -1.05 -15.18 -18.46
N ALA A 5 -1.04 -14.82 -17.18
CA ALA A 5 -2.26 -14.83 -16.36
C ALA A 5 -3.34 -13.87 -16.88
N LEU A 6 -2.92 -12.69 -17.38
CA LEU A 6 -3.79 -11.62 -17.89
C LEU A 6 -3.55 -11.37 -19.40
N GLY A 7 -3.17 -12.41 -20.16
CA GLY A 7 -2.79 -12.24 -21.55
C GLY A 7 -3.94 -11.89 -22.52
N ASP A 8 -5.16 -12.06 -22.08
CA ASP A 8 -6.42 -11.73 -22.74
C ASP A 8 -6.90 -10.30 -22.45
N ILE A 9 -6.30 -9.61 -21.47
CA ILE A 9 -6.72 -8.29 -21.00
C ILE A 9 -5.93 -7.18 -21.70
N ARG A 10 -6.64 -6.20 -22.28
CA ARG A 10 -6.09 -4.95 -22.82
C ARG A 10 -6.43 -3.77 -21.92
N VAL A 11 -5.37 -3.05 -21.52
CA VAL A 11 -5.47 -1.82 -20.72
C VAL A 11 -5.04 -0.64 -21.59
N VAL A 12 -5.90 0.35 -21.76
CA VAL A 12 -5.52 1.66 -22.28
C VAL A 12 -5.29 2.57 -21.08
N GLU A 13 -4.09 3.12 -20.97
CA GLU A 13 -3.66 3.98 -19.88
C GLU A 13 -3.45 5.40 -20.38
N LEU A 14 -4.10 6.37 -19.73
CA LEU A 14 -3.87 7.81 -19.94
C LEU A 14 -3.67 8.45 -18.57
N THR A 15 -2.41 8.44 -18.08
CA THR A 15 -2.04 8.89 -16.74
C THR A 15 -0.98 9.98 -16.80
N THR A 16 -0.95 10.82 -15.77
CA THR A 16 0.03 11.90 -15.59
C THR A 16 0.97 11.65 -14.42
N GLU A 17 0.54 10.87 -13.42
CA GLU A 17 1.31 10.59 -12.22
C GLU A 17 1.91 9.16 -12.23
N LEU A 18 3.08 9.00 -11.59
CA LEU A 18 3.78 7.70 -11.58
C LEU A 18 3.05 6.64 -10.77
N TRP A 19 2.39 7.03 -9.69
CA TRP A 19 1.69 6.07 -8.84
C TRP A 19 0.50 5.41 -9.54
N SER A 20 -0.26 6.15 -10.34
CA SER A 20 -1.36 5.59 -11.14
C SER A 20 -0.83 4.74 -12.30
N ALA A 21 0.22 5.21 -12.98
CA ALA A 21 0.93 4.45 -13.99
C ALA A 21 1.47 3.12 -13.46
N PHE A 22 1.87 3.07 -12.18
CA PHE A 22 2.33 1.82 -11.55
C PHE A 22 1.20 0.80 -11.38
N GLY A 23 -0.04 1.23 -11.12
CA GLY A 23 -1.22 0.35 -11.12
C GLY A 23 -1.37 -0.42 -12.44
N ALA A 24 -1.20 0.26 -13.58
CA ALA A 24 -1.21 -0.39 -14.89
C ALA A 24 0.02 -1.31 -15.11
N ALA A 25 1.21 -0.92 -14.61
CA ALA A 25 2.42 -1.76 -14.72
C ALA A 25 2.26 -3.09 -13.98
N LEU A 26 1.58 -3.11 -12.83
CA LEU A 26 1.29 -4.34 -12.09
C LEU A 26 0.44 -5.31 -12.93
N LEU A 27 -0.58 -4.84 -13.66
CA LEU A 27 -1.35 -5.65 -14.59
C LEU A 27 -0.46 -6.13 -15.75
N GLY A 28 0.39 -5.26 -16.27
CA GLY A 28 1.39 -5.58 -17.29
C GLY A 28 2.35 -6.68 -16.84
N ASP A 29 2.83 -6.67 -15.59
CA ASP A 29 3.76 -7.67 -15.06
C ASP A 29 3.17 -9.09 -15.09
N PHE A 30 1.86 -9.21 -14.89
CA PHE A 30 1.13 -10.48 -15.02
C PHE A 30 0.64 -10.80 -16.42
N GLY A 31 0.90 -9.94 -17.39
CA GLY A 31 0.71 -10.29 -18.78
C GLY A 31 -0.27 -9.49 -19.59
N ALA A 32 -1.00 -8.56 -19.00
CA ALA A 32 -1.90 -7.66 -19.73
C ALA A 32 -1.18 -6.89 -20.85
N ASP A 33 -1.89 -6.60 -21.93
CA ASP A 33 -1.45 -5.72 -23.01
C ASP A 33 -1.74 -4.27 -22.62
N VAL A 34 -0.76 -3.59 -22.00
CA VAL A 34 -0.90 -2.22 -21.54
C VAL A 34 -0.43 -1.25 -22.61
N ILE A 35 -1.35 -0.43 -23.14
CA ILE A 35 -1.09 0.62 -24.10
C ILE A 35 -1.15 1.97 -23.37
N ARG A 36 0.01 2.58 -23.18
CA ARG A 36 0.13 3.92 -22.63
C ARG A 36 -0.06 4.95 -23.71
N VAL A 37 -1.07 5.79 -23.58
CA VAL A 37 -1.29 6.98 -24.41
C VAL A 37 -0.55 8.16 -23.76
N GLU A 38 0.36 8.73 -24.52
CA GLU A 38 1.11 9.92 -24.11
C GLU A 38 0.62 11.15 -24.87
N ASP A 39 -0.03 12.06 -24.15
CA ASP A 39 -0.49 13.33 -24.73
C ASP A 39 0.70 14.23 -25.06
N LEU A 40 0.98 14.38 -26.36
CA LEU A 40 2.10 15.19 -26.86
C LEU A 40 1.87 16.69 -26.65
N SER A 41 0.63 17.11 -26.40
CA SER A 41 0.27 18.50 -26.11
C SER A 41 0.66 18.96 -24.72
N ARG A 42 1.05 18.03 -23.83
CA ARG A 42 1.45 18.32 -22.46
C ARG A 42 2.96 18.28 -22.30
N PRO A 43 3.53 19.16 -21.46
CA PRO A 43 4.94 19.08 -21.11
C PRO A 43 5.24 17.74 -20.43
N ALA A 44 6.47 17.29 -20.53
CA ALA A 44 6.93 16.15 -19.75
C ALA A 44 6.81 16.48 -18.25
N ARG A 45 6.47 15.47 -17.44
CA ARG A 45 6.55 15.62 -15.99
C ARG A 45 7.99 15.95 -15.59
N ASP A 46 8.19 16.96 -14.75
CA ASP A 46 9.51 17.20 -14.16
C ASP A 46 9.82 16.02 -13.18
N PRO A 47 10.86 15.22 -13.46
CA PRO A 47 11.23 14.13 -12.57
C PRO A 47 11.80 14.61 -11.22
N ASP A 48 12.21 15.86 -11.11
CA ASP A 48 12.81 16.47 -9.91
C ASP A 48 11.97 17.59 -9.29
N ARG A 49 10.65 17.60 -9.54
CA ARG A 49 9.74 18.64 -9.04
C ARG A 49 9.79 18.84 -7.52
N ASP A 50 10.04 17.75 -6.77
CA ASP A 50 10.17 17.73 -5.32
C ASP A 50 11.61 18.07 -4.84
N GLY A 51 12.57 18.23 -5.75
CA GLY A 51 13.96 18.50 -5.41
C GLY A 51 14.70 17.30 -4.81
N THR A 52 14.19 16.11 -4.91
CA THR A 52 14.80 14.91 -4.30
C THR A 52 15.80 14.19 -5.21
N ARG A 53 15.99 14.64 -6.46
CA ARG A 53 16.97 14.06 -7.40
C ARG A 53 18.20 14.95 -7.58
N PRO A 54 19.40 14.37 -7.69
CA PRO A 54 20.55 15.10 -8.20
C PRO A 54 20.34 15.48 -9.67
N PRO A 55 20.90 16.62 -10.12
CA PRO A 55 20.77 17.07 -11.50
C PRO A 55 21.31 16.06 -12.51
N GLY A 56 20.50 15.76 -13.51
CA GLY A 56 20.84 14.83 -14.60
C GLY A 56 20.81 13.38 -14.17
N GLY A 57 20.44 12.48 -15.04
CA GLY A 57 20.52 11.06 -14.76
C GLY A 57 19.39 10.22 -15.33
N PHE A 58 19.55 8.94 -15.09
CA PHE A 58 18.60 7.89 -15.43
C PHE A 58 17.30 8.03 -14.63
N ASP A 59 16.14 8.07 -15.28
CA ASP A 59 14.85 8.11 -14.61
C ASP A 59 14.41 6.71 -14.16
N ALA A 60 15.01 6.24 -13.07
CA ALA A 60 14.76 4.93 -12.50
C ALA A 60 13.29 4.71 -12.09
N ASP A 61 12.56 5.76 -11.71
CA ASP A 61 11.16 5.65 -11.34
C ASP A 61 10.29 5.38 -12.56
N SER A 62 10.54 6.11 -13.66
CA SER A 62 9.86 5.88 -14.93
C SER A 62 10.12 4.46 -15.43
N GLU A 63 11.38 3.98 -15.35
CA GLU A 63 11.73 2.61 -15.73
C GLU A 63 10.93 1.56 -14.93
N LEU A 64 10.75 1.76 -13.65
CA LEU A 64 9.97 0.86 -12.81
C LEU A 64 8.48 0.83 -13.21
N VAL A 65 7.88 2.02 -13.36
CA VAL A 65 6.41 2.12 -13.52
C VAL A 65 5.93 2.06 -14.97
N GLN A 66 6.85 2.16 -15.96
CA GLN A 66 6.51 2.05 -17.38
C GLN A 66 6.93 0.71 -18.01
N ARG A 67 7.53 -0.18 -17.23
CA ARG A 67 7.91 -1.51 -17.72
C ARG A 67 6.70 -2.30 -18.22
N ASN A 68 6.91 -3.19 -19.17
CA ASN A 68 5.90 -4.05 -19.78
C ASN A 68 4.77 -3.35 -20.53
N LYS A 69 4.94 -2.07 -20.89
CA LYS A 69 3.95 -1.27 -21.63
C LYS A 69 4.38 -1.04 -23.09
N ARG A 70 3.42 -0.70 -23.93
CA ARG A 70 3.60 -0.10 -25.25
C ARG A 70 3.21 1.36 -25.16
N SER A 71 3.95 2.28 -25.78
CA SER A 71 3.65 3.71 -25.80
C SER A 71 3.18 4.15 -27.18
N ILE A 72 2.08 4.93 -27.21
CA ILE A 72 1.61 5.69 -28.37
C ILE A 72 1.55 7.17 -28.01
N GLY A 73 2.21 8.04 -28.78
CA GLY A 73 2.20 9.48 -28.59
C GLY A 73 1.17 10.13 -29.50
N LEU A 74 0.19 10.83 -28.89
CA LEU A 74 -0.93 11.49 -29.58
C LEU A 74 -1.04 12.96 -29.16
N ASP A 75 -1.18 13.88 -30.11
CA ASP A 75 -1.53 15.27 -29.81
C ASP A 75 -3.05 15.38 -29.60
N LEU A 76 -3.50 15.22 -28.35
CA LEU A 76 -4.93 15.18 -28.01
C LEU A 76 -5.67 16.51 -28.21
N ARG A 77 -4.99 17.58 -28.66
CA ARG A 77 -5.66 18.80 -29.16
C ARG A 77 -6.29 18.55 -30.52
N ASP A 78 -5.70 17.65 -31.31
CA ASP A 78 -6.20 17.33 -32.65
C ASP A 78 -7.42 16.38 -32.61
N PRO A 79 -8.50 16.66 -33.30
CA PRO A 79 -9.66 15.76 -33.37
C PRO A 79 -9.34 14.35 -33.88
N ALA A 80 -8.37 14.20 -34.80
CA ALA A 80 -7.98 12.89 -35.32
C ALA A 80 -7.25 12.06 -34.26
N ALA A 81 -6.43 12.70 -33.42
CA ALA A 81 -5.80 12.02 -32.26
C ALA A 81 -6.85 11.54 -31.23
N ARG A 82 -7.86 12.38 -30.96
CA ARG A 82 -8.99 11.98 -30.09
C ARG A 82 -9.80 10.82 -30.68
N GLN A 83 -9.96 10.78 -32.02
CA GLN A 83 -10.61 9.64 -32.66
C GLN A 83 -9.78 8.37 -32.55
N VAL A 84 -8.45 8.43 -32.68
CA VAL A 84 -7.57 7.28 -32.44
C VAL A 84 -7.70 6.77 -30.99
N LEU A 85 -7.74 7.67 -30.01
CA LEU A 85 -7.98 7.30 -28.62
C LEU A 85 -9.35 6.62 -28.43
N ALA A 86 -10.41 7.19 -29.04
CA ALA A 86 -11.76 6.61 -28.97
C ALA A 86 -11.80 5.19 -29.59
N ASP A 87 -11.14 5.00 -30.75
CA ASP A 87 -11.03 3.69 -31.41
C ASP A 87 -10.29 2.68 -30.52
N LEU A 88 -9.22 3.09 -29.81
CA LEU A 88 -8.52 2.24 -28.86
C LEU A 88 -9.40 1.86 -27.67
N LEU A 89 -10.13 2.83 -27.09
CA LEU A 89 -11.02 2.61 -25.96
C LEU A 89 -12.21 1.69 -26.32
N ALA A 90 -12.67 1.74 -27.55
CA ALA A 90 -13.71 0.82 -28.03
C ALA A 90 -13.25 -0.65 -28.04
N THR A 91 -11.94 -0.93 -28.07
CA THR A 91 -11.36 -2.28 -28.05
C THR A 91 -10.75 -2.66 -26.70
N ALA A 92 -10.75 -1.75 -25.70
CA ALA A 92 -10.11 -1.95 -24.44
C ALA A 92 -11.02 -2.71 -23.46
N ASP A 93 -10.40 -3.56 -22.62
CA ASP A 93 -11.06 -4.13 -21.45
C ASP A 93 -11.08 -3.15 -20.28
N VAL A 94 -10.01 -2.36 -20.17
CA VAL A 94 -9.78 -1.42 -19.08
C VAL A 94 -9.32 -0.08 -19.62
N PHE A 95 -9.92 1.01 -19.16
CA PHE A 95 -9.37 2.36 -19.27
C PHE A 95 -8.91 2.84 -17.90
N LEU A 96 -7.63 3.18 -17.76
CA LEU A 96 -7.04 3.66 -16.52
C LEU A 96 -6.55 5.09 -16.68
N THR A 97 -7.05 6.00 -15.81
CA THR A 97 -6.72 7.42 -15.85
C THR A 97 -6.62 8.04 -14.45
N ASP A 98 -5.83 9.12 -14.33
CA ASP A 98 -5.75 10.01 -13.17
C ASP A 98 -6.02 11.47 -13.52
N LEU A 99 -6.63 11.70 -14.68
CA LEU A 99 -6.96 13.05 -15.09
C LEU A 99 -7.99 13.68 -14.15
N PRO A 100 -7.94 15.01 -13.93
CA PRO A 100 -8.94 15.72 -13.15
C PRO A 100 -10.36 15.50 -13.67
N PHE A 101 -11.33 15.41 -12.77
CA PHE A 101 -12.73 15.15 -13.14
C PHE A 101 -13.27 16.15 -14.15
N ALA A 102 -13.00 17.45 -13.94
CA ALA A 102 -13.43 18.51 -14.85
C ALA A 102 -12.82 18.32 -16.25
N GLU A 103 -11.60 17.84 -16.37
CA GLU A 103 -10.98 17.57 -17.66
C GLU A 103 -11.60 16.37 -18.37
N ILE A 104 -11.82 15.27 -17.64
CA ILE A 104 -12.50 14.07 -18.16
C ILE A 104 -13.88 14.45 -18.74
N GLU A 105 -14.67 15.24 -18.00
CA GLU A 105 -16.00 15.72 -18.43
C GLU A 105 -15.92 16.61 -19.67
N ALA A 106 -14.97 17.55 -19.69
CA ALA A 106 -14.78 18.46 -20.82
C ALA A 106 -14.35 17.77 -22.12
N GLN A 107 -13.65 16.64 -22.02
CA GLN A 107 -13.17 15.87 -23.17
C GLN A 107 -14.17 14.79 -23.65
N GLY A 108 -15.26 14.53 -22.92
CA GLY A 108 -16.19 13.44 -23.23
C GLY A 108 -15.59 12.05 -22.99
N TRP A 109 -14.77 11.91 -21.96
CA TRP A 109 -14.13 10.65 -21.55
C TRP A 109 -14.70 10.13 -20.23
N SER A 110 -15.89 10.54 -19.85
CA SER A 110 -16.58 9.99 -18.69
C SER A 110 -16.92 8.50 -18.88
N TYR A 111 -17.19 7.79 -17.80
CA TYR A 111 -17.67 6.41 -17.90
C TYR A 111 -18.90 6.26 -18.77
N ASP A 112 -19.87 7.15 -18.63
CA ASP A 112 -21.13 7.11 -19.39
C ASP A 112 -20.88 7.29 -20.90
N ASP A 113 -19.95 8.18 -21.28
CA ASP A 113 -19.55 8.40 -22.67
C ASP A 113 -18.90 7.14 -23.27
N LEU A 114 -17.98 6.51 -22.52
CA LEU A 114 -17.24 5.34 -22.98
C LEU A 114 -18.09 4.08 -22.96
N ALA A 115 -18.93 3.88 -21.95
CA ALA A 115 -19.83 2.74 -21.83
C ALA A 115 -20.90 2.70 -22.94
N ALA A 116 -21.26 3.85 -23.53
CA ALA A 116 -22.15 3.92 -24.69
C ALA A 116 -21.55 3.21 -25.92
N ALA A 117 -20.23 3.25 -26.10
CA ALA A 117 -19.51 2.59 -27.20
C ALA A 117 -18.98 1.18 -26.80
N ASN A 118 -18.61 1.00 -25.54
CA ASN A 118 -18.05 -0.24 -24.99
C ASN A 118 -18.68 -0.53 -23.62
N PRO A 119 -19.86 -1.16 -23.56
CA PRO A 119 -20.57 -1.43 -22.29
C PRO A 119 -19.79 -2.30 -21.31
N GLY A 120 -18.83 -3.07 -21.80
CA GLY A 120 -17.96 -3.93 -20.98
C GLY A 120 -16.72 -3.25 -20.45
N ILE A 121 -16.50 -1.96 -20.68
CA ILE A 121 -15.28 -1.28 -20.25
C ILE A 121 -15.23 -1.13 -18.72
N VAL A 122 -14.13 -1.58 -18.12
CA VAL A 122 -13.82 -1.30 -16.72
C VAL A 122 -13.07 0.03 -16.67
N TYR A 123 -13.73 1.05 -16.10
CA TYR A 123 -13.22 2.40 -16.01
C TYR A 123 -12.50 2.60 -14.67
N VAL A 124 -11.16 2.64 -14.70
CA VAL A 124 -10.32 2.73 -13.49
C VAL A 124 -9.82 4.15 -13.31
N ARG A 125 -10.15 4.75 -12.18
CA ARG A 125 -9.80 6.13 -11.87
C ARG A 125 -8.99 6.26 -10.62
N GLY A 126 -7.83 6.90 -10.75
CA GLY A 126 -7.01 7.37 -9.65
C GLY A 126 -7.31 8.84 -9.33
N SER A 127 -7.44 9.19 -8.07
CA SER A 127 -7.70 10.56 -7.63
C SER A 127 -6.90 10.92 -6.38
N GLY A 128 -6.82 12.22 -6.04
CA GLY A 128 -6.19 12.67 -4.79
C GLY A 128 -7.02 12.28 -3.57
N PHE A 129 -8.31 12.64 -3.61
CA PHE A 129 -9.17 12.62 -2.43
C PHE A 129 -10.48 11.86 -2.60
N GLY A 130 -10.69 11.22 -3.73
CA GLY A 130 -11.90 10.46 -4.04
C GLY A 130 -12.92 11.25 -4.86
N PRO A 131 -13.97 10.56 -5.39
CA PRO A 131 -14.90 11.14 -6.35
C PRO A 131 -15.98 12.04 -5.75
N ARG A 132 -16.15 12.03 -4.44
CA ARG A 132 -17.21 12.76 -3.72
C ARG A 132 -16.60 13.74 -2.72
N GLY A 133 -17.43 14.65 -2.21
CA GLY A 133 -17.06 15.60 -1.18
C GLY A 133 -16.39 16.87 -1.69
N PRO A 134 -16.10 17.83 -0.78
CA PRO A 134 -15.66 19.17 -1.13
C PRO A 134 -14.28 19.24 -1.80
N ASP A 135 -13.41 18.26 -1.57
CA ASP A 135 -12.00 18.26 -1.99
C ASP A 135 -11.72 17.33 -3.17
N ARG A 136 -12.76 16.86 -3.89
CA ARG A 136 -12.63 15.93 -5.02
C ARG A 136 -11.69 16.41 -6.12
N ASP A 137 -11.65 17.73 -6.34
CA ASP A 137 -10.90 18.36 -7.42
C ASP A 137 -9.52 18.89 -6.98
N LEU A 138 -9.10 18.62 -5.73
CA LEU A 138 -7.77 18.96 -5.28
C LEU A 138 -6.69 18.14 -6.03
N PRO A 139 -5.48 18.70 -6.19
CA PRO A 139 -4.38 18.01 -6.88
C PRO A 139 -4.09 16.63 -6.27
N ALA A 140 -3.88 15.64 -7.14
CA ALA A 140 -3.58 14.26 -6.74
C ALA A 140 -2.10 14.08 -6.35
N LEU A 141 -1.69 14.74 -5.25
CA LEU A 141 -0.35 14.68 -4.66
C LEU A 141 -0.37 13.88 -3.36
N ASP A 142 0.53 12.91 -3.23
CA ASP A 142 0.57 12.01 -2.07
C ASP A 142 0.87 12.75 -0.77
N GLU A 143 1.68 13.79 -0.81
CA GLU A 143 2.03 14.66 0.32
C GLU A 143 0.80 15.36 0.92
N LEU A 144 -0.09 15.87 0.07
CA LEU A 144 -1.33 16.53 0.50
C LEU A 144 -2.29 15.53 1.12
N ALA A 145 -2.42 14.36 0.51
CA ALA A 145 -3.25 13.27 1.02
C ALA A 145 -2.72 12.74 2.36
N ALA A 146 -1.41 12.48 2.46
CA ALA A 146 -0.77 12.03 3.69
C ALA A 146 -0.90 13.05 4.83
N ALA A 147 -0.77 14.35 4.53
CA ALA A 147 -0.92 15.42 5.52
C ALA A 147 -2.27 15.39 6.24
N ARG A 148 -3.33 14.89 5.59
CA ARG A 148 -4.69 14.82 6.16
C ARG A 148 -5.00 13.56 6.94
N THR A 149 -4.17 12.50 6.89
CA THR A 149 -4.51 11.20 7.50
C THR A 149 -4.20 11.08 8.99
N GLY A 150 -3.57 12.09 9.58
CA GLY A 150 -3.20 12.10 11.00
C GLY A 150 -1.96 11.30 11.36
N VAL A 151 -1.35 10.57 10.43
CA VAL A 151 -0.19 9.71 10.72
C VAL A 151 1.13 10.48 10.82
N MET A 152 1.32 11.51 9.99
CA MET A 152 2.61 12.22 9.88
C MET A 152 3.13 12.78 11.21
N PRO A 153 2.31 13.40 12.08
CA PRO A 153 2.79 13.93 13.36
C PRO A 153 3.07 12.84 14.41
N THR A 154 2.59 11.62 14.23
CA THR A 154 2.74 10.52 15.21
C THR A 154 4.01 9.69 15.02
N LEU A 155 4.64 9.77 13.85
CA LEU A 155 5.80 8.94 13.50
C LEU A 155 7.12 9.38 14.16
N PRO A 156 7.47 10.69 14.24
CA PRO A 156 8.75 11.13 14.79
C PRO A 156 8.79 11.06 16.32
N GLN A 157 9.95 11.36 16.90
CA GLN A 157 10.06 11.60 18.34
C GLN A 157 9.37 12.93 18.70
N PRO A 158 8.87 13.10 19.96
CA PRO A 158 8.29 14.36 20.40
C PRO A 158 9.22 15.56 20.17
N GLY A 159 8.69 16.62 19.55
CA GLY A 159 9.43 17.84 19.23
C GLY A 159 10.07 17.87 17.85
N GLU A 160 10.17 16.74 17.17
CA GLU A 160 10.68 16.66 15.81
C GLU A 160 9.61 17.02 14.75
N PRO A 161 10.00 17.45 13.54
CA PRO A 161 9.05 17.75 12.48
C PRO A 161 8.24 16.51 12.04
N PRO A 162 6.98 16.68 11.58
CA PRO A 162 6.18 15.59 11.02
C PRO A 162 6.91 14.85 9.89
N VAL A 163 6.73 13.54 9.79
CA VAL A 163 7.43 12.70 8.81
C VAL A 163 6.51 12.29 7.67
N TYR A 164 6.93 12.57 6.45
CA TYR A 164 6.33 12.05 5.23
C TYR A 164 7.08 10.81 4.76
N ALA A 165 6.38 9.71 4.60
CA ALA A 165 6.97 8.41 4.25
C ALA A 165 6.82 8.03 2.78
N GLY A 166 5.83 8.59 2.06
CA GLY A 166 5.58 8.33 0.64
C GLY A 166 4.96 6.96 0.33
N ALA A 167 4.43 6.27 1.34
CA ALA A 167 3.88 4.92 1.17
C ALA A 167 2.48 4.91 0.52
N GLY A 168 1.68 5.97 0.69
CA GLY A 168 0.29 6.04 0.23
C GLY A 168 0.15 5.84 -1.27
N GLN A 169 1.07 6.41 -2.06
CA GLN A 169 1.11 6.22 -3.50
C GLN A 169 1.23 4.73 -3.91
N MET A 170 1.99 3.93 -3.15
CA MET A 170 2.15 2.50 -3.44
C MET A 170 0.89 1.71 -3.09
N TYR A 171 0.27 2.02 -1.95
CA TYR A 171 -1.04 1.45 -1.61
C TYR A 171 -2.06 1.73 -2.70
N THR A 172 -2.18 2.98 -3.15
CA THR A 172 -3.15 3.39 -4.17
C THR A 172 -2.90 2.70 -5.51
N ALA A 173 -1.65 2.56 -5.92
CA ALA A 173 -1.30 1.82 -7.14
C ALA A 173 -1.78 0.36 -7.11
N VAL A 174 -1.56 -0.33 -5.98
CA VAL A 174 -2.01 -1.72 -5.82
C VAL A 174 -3.54 -1.80 -5.71
N MET A 175 -4.19 -0.83 -5.08
CA MET A 175 -5.65 -0.71 -5.01
C MET A 175 -6.28 -0.56 -6.39
N LEU A 176 -5.69 0.26 -7.28
CA LEU A 176 -6.14 0.38 -8.67
C LEU A 176 -6.08 -0.97 -9.40
N ALA A 177 -4.96 -1.70 -9.29
CA ALA A 177 -4.80 -3.00 -9.91
C ALA A 177 -5.75 -4.05 -9.31
N PHE A 178 -5.88 -4.11 -7.98
CA PHE A 178 -6.79 -5.02 -7.28
C PHE A 178 -8.26 -4.75 -7.66
N GLY A 179 -8.70 -3.48 -7.57
CA GLY A 179 -10.06 -3.09 -7.93
C GLY A 179 -10.39 -3.38 -9.39
N THR A 180 -9.42 -3.20 -10.29
CA THR A 180 -9.54 -3.59 -11.70
C THR A 180 -9.86 -5.07 -11.84
N LEU A 181 -9.12 -5.94 -11.16
CA LEU A 181 -9.34 -7.40 -11.25
C LEU A 181 -10.65 -7.84 -10.62
N VAL A 182 -11.07 -7.19 -9.51
CA VAL A 182 -12.38 -7.44 -8.90
C VAL A 182 -13.50 -7.05 -9.88
N ALA A 183 -13.40 -5.90 -10.56
CA ALA A 183 -14.38 -5.48 -11.55
C ALA A 183 -14.38 -6.38 -12.80
N LEU A 184 -13.21 -6.84 -13.27
CA LEU A 184 -13.09 -7.79 -14.37
C LEU A 184 -13.69 -9.17 -14.00
N HIS A 185 -13.52 -9.59 -12.74
CA HIS A 185 -14.12 -10.85 -12.26
C HIS A 185 -15.65 -10.78 -12.34
N GLU A 186 -16.24 -9.72 -11.88
CA GLU A 186 -17.68 -9.48 -11.91
C GLU A 186 -18.21 -9.29 -13.35
N ARG A 187 -17.51 -8.50 -14.18
CA ARG A 187 -17.84 -8.33 -15.60
C ARG A 187 -17.95 -9.66 -16.33
N ALA A 188 -17.14 -10.59 -15.93
CA ALA A 188 -17.09 -11.89 -16.55
C ALA A 188 -18.40 -12.68 -16.33
N GLU A 189 -19.19 -12.38 -15.32
CA GLU A 189 -20.53 -12.94 -15.09
C GLU A 189 -21.64 -12.06 -15.68
N SER A 190 -21.53 -10.74 -15.51
CA SER A 190 -22.58 -9.79 -15.94
C SER A 190 -22.46 -9.39 -17.41
N GLY A 191 -21.27 -9.37 -17.99
CA GLY A 191 -20.96 -8.77 -19.28
C GLY A 191 -20.81 -7.26 -19.25
N GLU A 192 -21.03 -6.60 -18.12
CA GLU A 192 -21.04 -5.14 -17.97
C GLU A 192 -19.81 -4.63 -17.23
N GLY A 193 -19.23 -3.52 -17.71
CA GLY A 193 -18.18 -2.81 -17.02
C GLY A 193 -18.70 -1.95 -15.86
N GLN A 194 -17.80 -1.29 -15.16
CA GLN A 194 -18.12 -0.34 -14.07
C GLN A 194 -16.95 0.58 -13.77
N VAL A 195 -17.21 1.64 -12.99
CA VAL A 195 -16.17 2.51 -12.46
C VAL A 195 -15.50 1.84 -11.25
N VAL A 196 -14.20 1.86 -11.25
CA VAL A 196 -13.31 1.54 -10.12
C VAL A 196 -12.62 2.82 -9.69
N ASP A 197 -12.75 3.22 -8.44
CA ASP A 197 -12.12 4.43 -7.92
C ASP A 197 -11.21 4.08 -6.74
N ALA A 198 -9.98 4.60 -6.75
CA ALA A 198 -9.07 4.56 -5.63
C ALA A 198 -8.36 5.91 -5.50
N SER A 199 -8.14 6.39 -4.27
CA SER A 199 -7.54 7.67 -4.02
C SER A 199 -6.28 7.57 -3.16
N LEU A 200 -5.40 8.57 -3.30
CA LEU A 200 -4.23 8.72 -2.43
C LEU A 200 -4.65 8.88 -0.96
N PHE A 201 -5.78 9.55 -0.71
CA PHE A 201 -6.29 9.71 0.64
C PHE A 201 -6.68 8.36 1.26
N ALA A 202 -7.45 7.53 0.54
CA ALA A 202 -7.77 6.16 0.99
C ALA A 202 -6.49 5.30 1.16
N GLY A 203 -5.53 5.41 0.23
CA GLY A 203 -4.26 4.70 0.30
C GLY A 203 -3.45 5.03 1.55
N ASN A 204 -3.32 6.32 1.87
CA ASN A 204 -2.63 6.77 3.09
C ASN A 204 -3.39 6.38 4.37
N MET A 205 -4.73 6.46 4.38
CA MET A 205 -5.54 5.98 5.50
C MET A 205 -5.37 4.47 5.71
N TYR A 206 -5.32 3.71 4.62
CA TYR A 206 -5.11 2.26 4.69
C TYR A 206 -3.73 1.90 5.22
N GLY A 207 -2.70 2.66 4.84
CA GLY A 207 -1.35 2.55 5.37
C GLY A 207 -1.24 2.89 6.87
N SER A 208 -2.10 3.76 7.37
CA SER A 208 -2.17 4.14 8.80
C SER A 208 -2.94 3.13 9.67
N SER A 209 -3.40 2.06 9.10
CA SER A 209 -4.46 1.14 9.52
C SER A 209 -4.64 0.92 11.03
N LEU A 210 -3.69 0.30 11.73
CA LEU A 210 -3.84 0.00 13.15
C LEU A 210 -3.88 1.24 14.04
N MET A 211 -3.14 2.29 13.70
CA MET A 211 -3.15 3.54 14.49
C MET A 211 -4.47 4.27 14.32
N LEU A 212 -4.96 4.36 13.08
CA LEU A 212 -6.23 4.97 12.78
C LEU A 212 -7.39 4.19 13.41
N ASP A 213 -7.43 2.86 13.22
CA ASP A 213 -8.48 2.00 13.79
C ASP A 213 -8.49 2.09 15.34
N ALA A 214 -7.31 2.16 15.98
CA ALA A 214 -7.20 2.37 17.41
C ALA A 214 -7.76 3.72 17.86
N TYR A 215 -7.43 4.80 17.14
CA TYR A 215 -7.98 6.12 17.45
C TYR A 215 -9.50 6.16 17.25
N MET A 216 -9.99 5.61 16.14
CA MET A 216 -11.43 5.57 15.85
C MET A 216 -12.21 4.77 16.91
N ALA A 217 -11.62 3.66 17.40
CA ALA A 217 -12.22 2.83 18.44
C ALA A 217 -12.29 3.49 19.82
N MET A 218 -11.23 4.21 20.21
CA MET A 218 -11.05 4.67 21.59
C MET A 218 -11.22 6.17 21.77
N ARG A 219 -11.06 6.97 20.71
CA ARG A 219 -11.05 8.44 20.74
C ARG A 219 -10.09 8.99 21.80
N ASP A 220 -8.92 8.34 21.95
CA ASP A 220 -7.89 8.70 22.90
C ASP A 220 -6.87 9.63 22.25
N ASP A 221 -6.85 10.90 22.65
CA ASP A 221 -5.97 11.93 22.10
C ASP A 221 -4.47 11.62 22.25
N ARG A 222 -4.10 10.70 23.16
CA ARG A 222 -2.72 10.22 23.28
C ARG A 222 -2.23 9.47 22.04
N LEU A 223 -3.14 8.94 21.21
CA LEU A 223 -2.82 8.28 19.95
C LEU A 223 -2.55 9.27 18.82
N SER A 224 -2.95 10.54 18.99
CA SER A 224 -2.74 11.62 17.99
C SER A 224 -1.43 12.38 18.17
N VAL A 225 -0.61 11.99 19.13
CA VAL A 225 0.67 12.63 19.41
C VAL A 225 1.84 11.64 19.31
N PRO A 226 3.04 12.10 18.99
CA PRO A 226 4.20 11.22 18.93
C PRO A 226 4.51 10.64 20.33
N VAL A 227 4.81 9.34 20.37
CA VAL A 227 5.18 8.65 21.60
C VAL A 227 6.69 8.65 21.77
N SER A 228 7.18 9.15 22.90
CA SER A 228 8.61 9.06 23.22
C SER A 228 9.06 7.61 23.26
N ARG A 229 10.23 7.33 22.71
CA ARG A 229 10.88 6.01 22.80
C ARG A 229 10.91 5.47 24.24
N LEU A 230 11.14 6.33 25.22
CA LEU A 230 11.21 5.96 26.65
C LEU A 230 9.83 5.66 27.28
N ASP A 231 8.74 6.01 26.60
CA ASP A 231 7.36 5.76 27.04
C ASP A 231 6.69 4.62 26.26
N ALA A 232 7.42 3.93 25.37
CA ALA A 232 6.94 2.71 24.71
C ALA A 232 6.45 1.68 25.75
N GLY A 233 5.26 1.13 25.54
CA GLY A 233 4.60 0.28 26.55
C GLY A 233 5.23 -1.10 26.72
N ASN A 234 5.94 -1.61 25.70
CA ASN A 234 6.59 -2.93 25.73
C ASN A 234 8.07 -2.79 25.36
N PRO A 235 9.01 -3.07 26.28
CA PRO A 235 10.45 -2.95 26.02
C PRO A 235 10.99 -3.96 24.98
N MET A 236 10.22 -5.01 24.69
CA MET A 236 10.56 -6.05 23.71
C MET A 236 9.75 -5.95 22.41
N SER A 237 8.87 -4.95 22.28
CA SER A 237 8.10 -4.73 21.08
C SER A 237 7.45 -3.33 21.12
N GLY A 238 7.98 -2.39 20.37
CA GLY A 238 7.40 -1.03 20.39
C GLY A 238 7.64 -0.27 19.11
N ALA A 239 6.58 0.36 18.57
CA ALA A 239 6.72 1.36 17.53
C ALA A 239 7.60 2.51 18.04
N GLY A 240 8.60 2.89 17.27
CA GLY A 240 9.57 3.91 17.67
C GLY A 240 10.62 3.44 18.70
N LEU A 241 10.57 2.20 19.17
CA LEU A 241 11.57 1.64 20.05
C LEU A 241 12.73 1.03 19.26
N ALA A 242 13.90 1.63 19.39
CA ALA A 242 15.13 1.16 18.80
C ALA A 242 16.25 1.22 19.85
N TYR A 243 17.11 0.19 19.90
CA TYR A 243 18.23 0.13 20.81
C TYR A 243 19.55 0.32 20.05
N PRO A 244 20.44 1.25 20.45
CA PRO A 244 21.69 1.48 19.76
C PRO A 244 22.69 0.32 19.97
N THR A 245 23.48 0.04 18.94
CA THR A 245 24.61 -0.91 18.98
C THR A 245 25.95 -0.17 19.04
N SER A 246 27.03 -0.89 19.37
CA SER A 246 28.38 -0.29 19.48
C SER A 246 28.93 0.28 18.17
N ASP A 247 28.42 -0.17 17.03
CA ASP A 247 28.81 0.28 15.68
C ASP A 247 27.84 1.32 15.07
N GLY A 248 26.98 1.93 15.92
CA GLY A 248 26.07 3.01 15.52
C GLY A 248 24.85 2.54 14.72
N ARG A 249 24.58 1.25 14.71
CA ARG A 249 23.35 0.68 14.14
C ARG A 249 22.27 0.57 15.22
N TRP A 250 21.10 0.08 14.85
CA TRP A 250 19.95 0.00 15.75
C TRP A 250 19.31 -1.39 15.70
N VAL A 251 18.91 -1.88 16.86
CA VAL A 251 18.14 -3.13 17.03
C VAL A 251 16.66 -2.82 17.07
N THR A 252 15.85 -3.59 16.35
CA THR A 252 14.40 -3.68 16.54
C THR A 252 14.01 -5.00 17.15
N LEU A 253 13.03 -4.97 18.06
CA LEU A 253 12.44 -6.15 18.69
C LEU A 253 10.94 -6.18 18.37
N THR A 254 10.41 -7.35 18.03
CA THR A 254 8.98 -7.54 17.77
C THR A 254 8.48 -8.81 18.47
N MET A 255 8.31 -8.69 19.77
CA MET A 255 7.85 -9.75 20.65
C MET A 255 6.64 -9.27 21.46
N PRO A 256 5.44 -9.18 20.84
CA PRO A 256 4.25 -8.60 21.48
C PRO A 256 3.77 -9.40 22.68
N ASP A 257 3.82 -10.72 22.63
CA ASP A 257 3.61 -11.61 23.76
C ASP A 257 4.98 -11.98 24.37
N THR A 258 5.42 -11.19 25.36
CA THR A 258 6.75 -11.34 25.91
C THR A 258 6.94 -12.64 26.69
N ASP A 259 5.89 -13.23 27.27
CA ASP A 259 6.01 -14.49 28.05
C ASP A 259 6.48 -15.64 27.16
N ARG A 260 5.99 -15.70 25.94
CA ARG A 260 6.41 -16.70 24.95
C ARG A 260 7.91 -16.64 24.63
N TRP A 261 8.47 -15.44 24.59
CA TRP A 261 9.86 -15.20 24.17
C TRP A 261 10.82 -15.07 25.32
N TRP A 262 10.32 -14.82 26.53
CA TRP A 262 11.13 -14.49 27.72
C TRP A 262 12.19 -15.53 28.04
N PRO A 263 11.94 -16.84 28.03
CA PRO A 263 12.99 -17.82 28.36
C PRO A 263 14.23 -17.72 27.44
N SER A 264 14.02 -17.72 26.13
CA SER A 264 15.12 -17.60 25.16
C SER A 264 15.75 -16.21 25.14
N PHE A 265 14.95 -15.15 25.33
CA PHE A 265 15.44 -13.79 25.36
C PHE A 265 16.27 -13.50 26.61
N SER A 266 15.81 -13.89 27.80
CA SER A 266 16.51 -13.71 29.04
C SER A 266 17.84 -14.47 29.05
N GLU A 267 17.88 -15.72 28.57
CA GLU A 267 19.09 -16.50 28.40
C GLU A 267 20.11 -15.80 27.49
N MET A 268 19.67 -15.38 26.29
CA MET A 268 20.50 -14.65 25.32
C MET A 268 21.08 -13.36 25.91
N MET A 269 20.28 -12.63 26.65
CA MET A 269 20.65 -11.36 27.27
C MET A 269 21.41 -11.56 28.60
N GLY A 270 21.55 -12.80 29.13
CA GLY A 270 22.15 -13.08 30.41
C GLY A 270 21.37 -12.47 31.57
N LEU A 271 20.04 -12.48 31.51
CA LEU A 271 19.11 -12.07 32.56
C LEU A 271 18.58 -13.28 33.29
N ASP A 272 18.24 -13.10 34.57
CA ASP A 272 17.58 -14.15 35.35
C ASP A 272 16.11 -14.26 34.90
N VAL A 273 15.70 -15.43 34.41
CA VAL A 273 14.35 -15.71 33.92
C VAL A 273 13.30 -15.60 35.03
N ASP A 274 13.69 -15.90 36.27
CA ASP A 274 12.83 -15.92 37.45
C ASP A 274 12.91 -14.62 38.28
N ASP A 275 13.58 -13.57 37.78
CA ASP A 275 13.69 -12.29 38.47
C ASP A 275 12.28 -11.70 38.71
N PRO A 276 11.85 -11.52 39.98
CA PRO A 276 10.53 -11.12 40.36
C PRO A 276 10.12 -9.70 39.82
N ARG A 277 11.08 -8.93 39.34
CA ARG A 277 10.82 -7.60 38.73
C ARG A 277 10.21 -7.70 37.35
N TRP A 278 10.47 -8.79 36.61
CA TRP A 278 10.03 -8.97 35.22
C TRP A 278 9.77 -10.43 34.79
N ASP A 279 9.40 -11.29 35.74
CA ASP A 279 9.05 -12.71 35.48
C ASP A 279 7.77 -12.92 34.67
N THR A 280 6.93 -11.88 34.52
CA THR A 280 5.68 -11.91 33.75
C THR A 280 5.58 -10.76 32.72
N HIS A 281 4.78 -10.94 31.68
CA HIS A 281 4.50 -9.91 30.67
C HIS A 281 4.05 -8.58 31.30
N ASP A 282 3.09 -8.65 32.23
CA ASP A 282 2.53 -7.45 32.88
C ASP A 282 3.60 -6.66 33.66
N LYS A 283 4.54 -7.34 34.31
CA LYS A 283 5.65 -6.67 35.02
C LYS A 283 6.66 -6.05 34.06
N ARG A 284 7.03 -6.77 32.97
CA ARG A 284 7.94 -6.25 31.94
C ARG A 284 7.37 -5.02 31.23
N CYS A 285 6.07 -5.02 30.95
CA CYS A 285 5.39 -3.90 30.29
C CYS A 285 4.88 -2.82 31.25
N GLY A 286 4.81 -3.13 32.56
CA GLY A 286 4.35 -2.25 33.63
C GLY A 286 5.48 -1.56 34.40
N GLU A 287 5.54 -1.86 35.71
CA GLU A 287 6.46 -1.19 36.64
C GLU A 287 7.94 -1.42 36.31
N GLY A 288 8.32 -2.61 35.88
CA GLY A 288 9.70 -2.98 35.52
C GLY A 288 10.18 -2.44 34.17
N ARG A 289 9.29 -1.84 33.38
CA ARG A 289 9.52 -1.44 31.98
C ARG A 289 10.74 -0.55 31.80
N ARG A 290 10.80 0.59 32.53
CA ARG A 290 11.87 1.58 32.35
C ARG A 290 13.24 1.02 32.76
N GLU A 291 13.29 0.23 33.81
CA GLU A 291 14.52 -0.42 34.26
C GLU A 291 15.00 -1.43 33.21
N MET A 292 14.08 -2.24 32.66
CA MET A 292 14.41 -3.18 31.60
C MET A 292 14.91 -2.46 30.34
N MET A 293 14.25 -1.38 29.91
CA MET A 293 14.72 -0.58 28.76
C MET A 293 16.14 -0.07 28.95
N ALA A 294 16.48 0.42 30.14
CA ALA A 294 17.82 0.90 30.43
C ALA A 294 18.86 -0.23 30.38
N ILE A 295 18.54 -1.41 30.92
CA ILE A 295 19.42 -2.61 30.85
C ILE A 295 19.60 -3.06 29.41
N LEU A 296 18.53 -3.09 28.61
CA LEU A 296 18.61 -3.48 27.20
C LEU A 296 19.43 -2.48 26.38
N GLU A 297 19.25 -1.19 26.60
CA GLU A 297 20.04 -0.14 25.95
C GLU A 297 21.54 -0.28 26.27
N GLU A 298 21.90 -0.48 27.55
CA GLU A 298 23.26 -0.69 27.97
C GLU A 298 23.88 -1.95 27.30
N ARG A 299 23.15 -3.07 27.30
CA ARG A 299 23.66 -4.33 26.75
C ARG A 299 23.79 -4.29 25.22
N PHE A 300 22.77 -3.79 24.52
CA PHE A 300 22.83 -3.69 23.07
C PHE A 300 23.98 -2.79 22.60
N SER A 301 24.26 -1.69 23.32
CA SER A 301 25.38 -0.78 22.99
C SER A 301 26.78 -1.37 23.15
N GLN A 302 26.92 -2.54 23.81
CA GLN A 302 28.23 -3.19 24.05
C GLN A 302 28.74 -4.01 22.87
N GLN A 303 27.86 -4.39 21.91
CA GLN A 303 28.22 -5.25 20.80
C GLN A 303 27.72 -4.67 19.46
N SER A 304 28.31 -5.15 18.37
CA SER A 304 27.94 -4.72 17.02
C SER A 304 26.59 -5.28 16.57
N GLY A 305 25.96 -4.64 15.59
CA GLY A 305 24.75 -5.15 14.96
C GLY A 305 24.93 -6.57 14.39
N ALA A 306 26.09 -6.87 13.79
CA ALA A 306 26.36 -8.21 13.26
C ALA A 306 26.35 -9.28 14.35
N TYR A 307 26.96 -8.99 15.51
CA TYR A 307 26.92 -9.87 16.67
C TYR A 307 25.49 -10.16 17.13
N TRP A 308 24.67 -9.12 17.26
CA TRP A 308 23.29 -9.29 17.72
C TRP A 308 22.43 -10.06 16.74
N ARG A 309 22.59 -9.83 15.43
CA ARG A 309 21.87 -10.59 14.40
C ARG A 309 22.14 -12.09 14.50
N GLU A 310 23.39 -12.50 14.70
CA GLU A 310 23.76 -13.90 14.90
C GLU A 310 23.04 -14.47 16.13
N ARG A 311 23.10 -13.75 17.27
CA ARG A 311 22.44 -14.16 18.52
C ARG A 311 20.92 -14.26 18.39
N PHE A 312 20.27 -13.33 17.71
CA PHE A 312 18.82 -13.39 17.44
C PHE A 312 18.46 -14.62 16.60
N SER A 313 19.27 -14.94 15.60
CA SER A 313 19.07 -16.11 14.75
C SER A 313 19.21 -17.42 15.54
N GLU A 314 20.28 -17.55 16.37
CA GLU A 314 20.50 -18.71 17.21
C GLU A 314 19.37 -18.93 18.21
N ALA A 315 18.91 -17.88 18.86
CA ALA A 315 17.82 -17.91 19.84
C ALA A 315 16.43 -17.95 19.19
N ARG A 316 16.34 -17.90 17.85
CA ARG A 316 15.11 -17.89 17.05
C ARG A 316 14.12 -16.79 17.48
N LEU A 317 14.64 -15.61 17.81
CA LEU A 317 13.85 -14.47 18.26
C LEU A 317 13.32 -13.66 17.07
N SER A 318 12.20 -12.97 17.28
CA SER A 318 11.71 -11.96 16.34
C SER A 318 12.38 -10.63 16.63
N ALA A 319 13.58 -10.48 16.12
CA ALA A 319 14.45 -9.31 16.26
C ALA A 319 15.41 -9.21 15.08
N ASP A 320 15.81 -8.02 14.70
CA ASP A 320 16.84 -7.81 13.68
C ASP A 320 17.50 -6.42 13.84
N ILE A 321 18.45 -6.14 12.96
CA ILE A 321 19.13 -4.85 12.86
C ILE A 321 18.41 -4.00 11.82
N MET A 322 18.16 -2.74 12.16
CA MET A 322 17.60 -1.75 11.21
C MET A 322 18.68 -1.39 10.20
N GLU A 323 18.45 -1.81 8.98
CA GLU A 323 19.41 -1.74 7.89
C GLU A 323 19.21 -0.48 7.03
N ARG A 324 20.20 -0.24 6.17
CA ARG A 324 20.16 0.79 5.12
C ARG A 324 19.89 0.15 3.76
N TYR A 325 19.69 0.94 2.73
CA TYR A 325 19.39 0.44 1.37
C TYR A 325 20.51 -0.41 0.79
N GLU A 326 21.78 -0.17 1.21
CA GLU A 326 22.91 -0.99 0.80
C GLU A 326 22.72 -2.46 1.19
N TYR A 327 22.19 -2.71 2.38
CA TYR A 327 21.87 -4.08 2.81
C TYR A 327 20.74 -4.68 1.97
N ALA A 328 19.66 -3.94 1.74
CA ALA A 328 18.53 -4.42 0.95
C ALA A 328 18.95 -4.77 -0.48
N ALA A 329 19.85 -3.96 -1.10
CA ALA A 329 20.37 -4.17 -2.43
C ALA A 329 21.16 -5.49 -2.58
N ASP A 330 21.93 -5.84 -1.56
CA ASP A 330 22.78 -7.04 -1.54
C ASP A 330 22.15 -8.24 -0.81
N TYR A 331 20.91 -8.08 -0.32
CA TYR A 331 20.27 -9.10 0.50
C TYR A 331 19.92 -10.35 -0.32
N THR A 332 20.61 -11.44 -0.04
CA THR A 332 20.44 -12.73 -0.75
C THR A 332 18.98 -13.18 -0.78
N GLN A 333 18.22 -12.98 0.31
CA GLN A 333 16.81 -13.36 0.39
C GLN A 333 15.93 -12.57 -0.61
N ALA A 334 16.23 -11.31 -0.86
CA ALA A 334 15.54 -10.51 -1.88
C ALA A 334 15.90 -10.98 -3.30
N ALA A 335 17.16 -11.33 -3.53
CA ALA A 335 17.63 -11.82 -4.83
C ALA A 335 17.05 -13.18 -5.19
N VAL A 336 17.06 -14.19 -4.29
CA VAL A 336 16.55 -15.54 -4.59
C VAL A 336 15.04 -15.57 -4.83
N ASN A 337 14.29 -14.62 -4.28
CA ASN A 337 12.86 -14.46 -4.52
C ASN A 337 12.55 -13.48 -5.66
N ARG A 338 13.56 -12.92 -6.31
CA ARG A 338 13.43 -11.96 -7.42
C ARG A 338 12.71 -10.66 -7.04
N TYR A 339 12.82 -10.24 -5.78
CA TYR A 339 12.32 -8.94 -5.32
C TYR A 339 13.23 -7.79 -5.75
N ILE A 340 14.49 -8.09 -6.05
CA ILE A 340 15.47 -7.20 -6.71
C ILE A 340 16.01 -7.93 -7.93
N LEU A 341 16.08 -7.23 -9.06
CA LEU A 341 16.52 -7.73 -10.35
C LEU A 341 17.80 -7.00 -10.78
N GLU A 342 18.72 -7.77 -11.38
CA GLU A 342 19.83 -7.20 -12.17
C GLU A 342 19.36 -7.03 -13.61
N LEU A 343 19.42 -5.82 -14.15
CA LEU A 343 18.92 -5.48 -15.47
C LEU A 343 20.05 -4.81 -16.28
N GLU A 344 19.91 -4.85 -17.61
CA GLU A 344 20.81 -4.15 -18.54
C GLU A 344 19.98 -3.26 -19.45
N HIS A 345 20.12 -1.93 -19.27
CA HIS A 345 19.44 -0.95 -20.09
C HIS A 345 20.30 -0.58 -21.30
N PRO A 346 19.72 -0.52 -22.53
CA PRO A 346 20.50 -0.23 -23.75
C PRO A 346 21.33 1.05 -23.71
N SER A 347 20.83 2.09 -23.02
CA SER A 347 21.49 3.41 -22.95
C SER A 347 22.27 3.65 -21.65
N TYR A 348 21.89 2.98 -20.54
CA TYR A 348 22.46 3.25 -19.21
C TYR A 348 23.32 2.10 -18.66
N GLY A 349 23.33 0.94 -19.32
CA GLY A 349 24.10 -0.22 -18.89
C GLY A 349 23.42 -0.98 -17.74
N ARG A 350 24.22 -1.61 -16.89
CA ARG A 350 23.72 -2.45 -15.80
C ARG A 350 23.21 -1.61 -14.63
N TYR A 351 22.07 -2.01 -14.10
CA TYR A 351 21.47 -1.42 -12.91
C TYR A 351 20.61 -2.43 -12.16
N GLN A 352 20.35 -2.17 -10.88
CA GLN A 352 19.38 -2.92 -10.09
C GLN A 352 18.02 -2.22 -10.12
N SER A 353 16.97 -3.03 -10.06
CA SER A 353 15.58 -2.55 -10.01
C SER A 353 14.74 -3.43 -9.10
N LEU A 354 13.67 -2.87 -8.54
CA LEU A 354 12.64 -3.67 -7.87
C LEU A 354 11.98 -4.65 -8.84
N GLY A 355 11.85 -5.90 -8.40
CA GLY A 355 11.33 -7.00 -9.19
C GLY A 355 9.84 -7.25 -9.00
N PHE A 356 9.46 -8.43 -8.51
CA PHE A 356 8.05 -8.86 -8.45
C PHE A 356 7.71 -9.32 -7.04
N PRO A 357 6.86 -8.58 -6.30
CA PRO A 357 6.58 -8.86 -4.89
C PRO A 357 5.68 -10.09 -4.68
N VAL A 358 4.94 -10.51 -5.72
CA VAL A 358 4.04 -11.67 -5.68
C VAL A 358 4.61 -12.79 -6.53
N HIS A 359 4.80 -13.97 -5.93
CA HIS A 359 5.16 -15.18 -6.62
C HIS A 359 3.92 -15.97 -7.07
N MET A 360 3.92 -16.42 -8.32
CA MET A 360 2.89 -17.28 -8.92
C MET A 360 3.55 -18.53 -9.46
N GLY A 361 3.02 -19.72 -9.10
CA GLY A 361 3.61 -21.00 -9.47
C GLY A 361 3.61 -21.24 -10.98
N ASP A 362 2.47 -21.13 -11.62
CA ASP A 362 2.28 -21.44 -13.05
C ASP A 362 2.48 -20.21 -13.95
N THR A 363 2.12 -19.02 -13.49
CA THR A 363 2.13 -17.77 -14.27
C THR A 363 2.92 -16.64 -13.60
N PRO A 364 4.24 -16.81 -13.37
CA PRO A 364 5.04 -15.82 -12.67
C PRO A 364 5.08 -14.49 -13.42
N ALA A 365 5.02 -13.41 -12.64
CA ALA A 365 5.27 -12.06 -13.15
C ALA A 365 6.66 -11.98 -13.81
N ARG A 366 6.79 -11.26 -14.91
CA ARG A 366 8.03 -11.17 -15.69
C ARG A 366 8.22 -9.79 -16.30
N LEU A 367 9.45 -9.34 -16.33
CA LEU A 367 9.87 -8.24 -17.19
C LEU A 367 9.95 -8.78 -18.65
N ARG A 368 9.09 -8.26 -19.51
CA ARG A 368 9.03 -8.61 -20.94
C ARG A 368 9.52 -7.48 -21.83
N ARG A 369 9.32 -6.25 -21.39
CA ARG A 369 9.75 -5.02 -22.07
C ARG A 369 10.27 -4.03 -21.03
N MET A 370 11.35 -3.34 -21.36
CA MET A 370 11.79 -2.14 -20.64
C MET A 370 10.79 -1.01 -20.84
N ALA A 371 10.91 0.07 -20.06
CA ALA A 371 10.08 1.26 -20.26
C ALA A 371 10.23 1.78 -21.70
N PRO A 372 9.12 2.06 -22.40
CA PRO A 372 9.18 2.57 -23.75
C PRO A 372 9.56 4.06 -23.77
N GLY A 373 10.22 4.49 -24.83
CA GLY A 373 10.29 5.90 -25.18
C GLY A 373 8.90 6.45 -25.57
N VAL A 374 8.74 7.78 -25.51
CA VAL A 374 7.49 8.46 -25.88
C VAL A 374 7.07 8.06 -27.29
N GLY A 375 5.86 7.56 -27.46
CA GLY A 375 5.27 7.16 -28.74
C GLY A 375 5.97 5.99 -29.46
N GLN A 376 6.91 5.30 -28.82
CA GLN A 376 7.78 4.31 -29.45
C GLN A 376 7.05 3.22 -30.23
N HIS A 377 5.83 2.85 -29.82
CA HIS A 377 5.07 1.75 -30.40
C HIS A 377 3.84 2.22 -31.18
N GLY A 378 3.75 3.51 -31.53
CA GLY A 378 2.59 4.10 -32.17
C GLY A 378 2.12 3.35 -33.41
N ALA A 379 3.04 3.10 -34.36
CA ALA A 379 2.73 2.35 -35.57
C ALA A 379 2.33 0.88 -35.27
N GLU A 380 3.06 0.20 -34.37
CA GLU A 380 2.75 -1.19 -33.94
C GLU A 380 1.32 -1.27 -33.36
N VAL A 381 0.96 -0.34 -32.49
CA VAL A 381 -0.38 -0.30 -31.86
C VAL A 381 -1.45 -0.05 -32.90
N LEU A 382 -1.26 0.91 -33.81
CA LEU A 382 -2.26 1.23 -34.85
C LEU A 382 -2.46 0.05 -35.83
N GLN A 383 -1.38 -0.65 -36.20
CA GLN A 383 -1.47 -1.83 -37.08
C GLN A 383 -2.11 -3.02 -36.37
N GLU A 384 -1.58 -3.42 -35.20
CA GLU A 384 -1.98 -4.65 -34.52
C GLU A 384 -3.35 -4.56 -33.87
N VAL A 385 -3.71 -3.40 -33.29
CA VAL A 385 -4.92 -3.22 -32.51
C VAL A 385 -6.07 -2.67 -33.38
N LEU A 386 -5.78 -1.65 -34.20
CA LEU A 386 -6.81 -0.96 -35.00
C LEU A 386 -6.82 -1.35 -36.49
N GLY A 387 -5.89 -2.22 -36.94
CA GLY A 387 -5.82 -2.69 -38.32
C GLY A 387 -5.51 -1.57 -39.35
N ARG A 388 -4.88 -0.46 -38.91
CA ARG A 388 -4.56 0.66 -39.78
C ARG A 388 -3.44 0.26 -40.76
N SER A 389 -3.56 0.73 -42.00
CA SER A 389 -2.52 0.54 -43.02
C SER A 389 -1.35 1.49 -42.82
N ASP A 390 -0.19 1.14 -43.42
CA ASP A 390 1.01 2.00 -43.37
C ASP A 390 0.74 3.39 -43.97
N ALA A 391 -0.15 3.51 -44.95
CA ALA A 391 -0.52 4.79 -45.56
C ALA A 391 -1.31 5.68 -44.63
N GLU A 392 -2.27 5.12 -43.87
CA GLU A 392 -3.03 5.85 -42.84
C GLU A 392 -2.13 6.28 -41.67
N ILE A 393 -1.20 5.45 -41.27
CA ILE A 393 -0.24 5.78 -40.20
C ILE A 393 0.67 6.93 -40.65
N ALA A 394 1.23 6.85 -41.87
CA ALA A 394 2.07 7.92 -42.43
C ALA A 394 1.30 9.26 -42.58
N GLU A 395 0.02 9.21 -42.86
CA GLU A 395 -0.83 10.41 -42.86
C GLU A 395 -0.94 11.03 -41.46
N LEU A 396 -1.21 10.23 -40.43
CA LEU A 396 -1.26 10.69 -39.04
C LEU A 396 0.10 11.28 -38.54
N GLU A 397 1.20 10.64 -38.93
CA GLU A 397 2.55 11.14 -38.61
C GLU A 397 2.84 12.47 -39.32
N SER A 398 2.53 12.56 -40.63
CA SER A 398 2.75 13.78 -41.41
C SER A 398 1.90 14.95 -40.98
N ALA A 399 0.71 14.67 -40.45
CA ALA A 399 -0.18 15.65 -39.84
C ALA A 399 0.21 16.09 -38.43
N GLY A 400 1.24 15.43 -37.81
CA GLY A 400 1.64 15.70 -36.43
C GLY A 400 0.68 15.16 -35.37
N VAL A 401 -0.27 14.32 -35.76
CA VAL A 401 -1.27 13.66 -34.87
C VAL A 401 -0.60 12.55 -34.06
N LEU A 402 0.27 11.78 -34.71
CA LEU A 402 1.08 10.72 -34.13
C LEU A 402 2.55 11.16 -34.09
N GLY A 403 3.22 10.98 -32.95
CA GLY A 403 4.62 11.38 -32.82
C GLY A 403 5.32 10.84 -31.60
N THR A 404 6.60 11.23 -31.47
CA THR A 404 7.50 10.82 -30.38
C THR A 404 8.06 12.00 -29.60
N VAL A 405 7.65 13.23 -29.92
CA VAL A 405 8.15 14.46 -29.30
C VAL A 405 7.00 15.22 -28.65
N ARG A 406 7.16 15.59 -27.38
CA ARG A 406 6.23 16.44 -26.62
C ARG A 406 6.45 17.92 -26.93
N ALA A 407 5.41 18.72 -26.72
CA ALA A 407 5.53 20.19 -26.79
C ALA A 407 6.44 20.71 -25.67
N GLU A 408 7.39 21.59 -26.00
CA GLU A 408 8.34 22.14 -25.02
C GLU A 408 7.72 23.23 -24.11
N ASP A 409 6.64 23.92 -24.56
CA ASP A 409 6.06 25.10 -23.90
C ASP A 409 4.53 25.02 -23.71
N ALA A 410 3.96 23.88 -23.38
CA ALA A 410 2.54 23.80 -23.07
C ALA A 410 2.29 24.07 -21.58
N SER A 411 1.68 25.21 -21.27
CA SER A 411 1.12 25.47 -19.94
C SER A 411 0.09 24.39 -19.59
N ARG A 412 0.16 23.84 -18.36
CA ARG A 412 -0.90 22.96 -17.84
C ARG A 412 -2.25 23.65 -17.99
N PRO A 413 -3.31 22.98 -18.49
CA PRO A 413 -4.63 23.57 -18.52
C PRO A 413 -5.01 23.98 -17.10
N SER A 414 -5.39 25.25 -16.92
CA SER A 414 -5.93 25.71 -15.65
C SER A 414 -7.24 24.97 -15.40
N THR A 415 -7.34 24.27 -14.28
CA THR A 415 -8.58 23.66 -13.81
C THR A 415 -9.56 24.79 -13.48
N GLN A 416 -10.43 25.16 -14.44
CA GLN A 416 -11.63 25.90 -14.10
C GLN A 416 -12.60 24.92 -13.46
N SER A 417 -12.98 25.20 -12.22
CA SER A 417 -14.04 24.49 -11.52
C SER A 417 -15.35 24.66 -12.27
N GLY A 418 -15.71 23.67 -13.08
CA GLY A 418 -17.08 23.51 -13.58
C GLY A 418 -17.94 22.95 -12.45
N GLU A 419 -19.22 23.34 -12.39
CA GLU A 419 -20.19 22.65 -11.51
C GLU A 419 -20.28 21.18 -11.98
N SER A 420 -19.55 20.31 -11.31
CA SER A 420 -19.56 18.88 -11.61
C SER A 420 -20.71 18.21 -10.87
N ARG A 421 -21.44 17.37 -11.55
CA ARG A 421 -22.51 16.56 -10.99
C ARG A 421 -21.89 15.51 -10.08
N GLU A 422 -22.25 15.50 -8.79
CA GLU A 422 -21.83 14.42 -7.89
C GLU A 422 -22.32 13.07 -8.43
N PRO A 423 -21.48 12.04 -8.51
CA PRO A 423 -21.92 10.71 -8.85
C PRO A 423 -22.93 10.23 -7.80
N GLU A 424 -24.08 9.74 -8.24
CA GLU A 424 -25.11 9.18 -7.35
C GLU A 424 -24.50 8.01 -6.55
N ARG A 425 -24.84 7.95 -5.27
CA ARG A 425 -24.46 6.85 -4.41
C ARG A 425 -25.03 5.55 -4.97
N ALA A 426 -24.16 4.61 -5.38
CA ALA A 426 -24.61 3.35 -5.94
C ALA A 426 -25.44 2.58 -4.90
N VAL A 427 -26.71 2.37 -5.17
CA VAL A 427 -27.56 1.49 -4.37
C VAL A 427 -27.49 0.11 -5.00
N SER A 428 -26.51 -0.68 -4.57
CA SER A 428 -26.47 -2.09 -4.95
C SER A 428 -27.51 -2.89 -4.17
N THR A 429 -28.32 -3.66 -4.87
CA THR A 429 -29.32 -4.57 -4.32
C THR A 429 -28.90 -6.03 -4.42
N GLY A 430 -27.63 -6.32 -4.78
CA GLY A 430 -27.14 -7.66 -5.11
C GLY A 430 -26.00 -8.15 -4.19
N ALA A 431 -25.62 -9.39 -4.37
CA ALA A 431 -24.40 -9.97 -3.85
C ALA A 431 -23.17 -9.20 -4.33
N GLY A 432 -22.08 -9.16 -3.54
CA GLY A 432 -20.84 -8.47 -3.91
C GLY A 432 -20.18 -9.06 -5.18
N PRO A 433 -19.17 -8.36 -5.76
CA PRO A 433 -18.55 -8.76 -7.02
C PRO A 433 -17.78 -10.09 -6.96
N LEU A 434 -17.44 -10.57 -5.75
CA LEU A 434 -16.82 -11.88 -5.52
C LEU A 434 -17.82 -12.93 -4.98
N ALA A 435 -19.13 -12.69 -5.14
CA ALA A 435 -20.14 -13.66 -4.74
C ALA A 435 -19.90 -15.02 -5.42
N GLY A 436 -19.97 -16.10 -4.62
CA GLY A 436 -19.68 -17.46 -5.12
C GLY A 436 -18.21 -17.88 -4.97
N VAL A 437 -17.28 -16.97 -4.71
CA VAL A 437 -15.89 -17.31 -4.34
C VAL A 437 -15.84 -17.73 -2.89
N ARG A 438 -15.36 -18.95 -2.61
CA ARG A 438 -15.21 -19.49 -1.25
C ARG A 438 -13.75 -19.56 -0.83
N VAL A 439 -13.46 -18.99 0.33
CA VAL A 439 -12.10 -18.88 0.87
C VAL A 439 -12.03 -19.61 2.22
N LEU A 440 -11.12 -20.55 2.36
CA LEU A 440 -10.72 -21.14 3.64
C LEU A 440 -9.53 -20.35 4.18
N ASP A 441 -9.77 -19.55 5.21
CA ASP A 441 -8.80 -18.65 5.80
C ASP A 441 -8.25 -19.22 7.12
N LEU A 442 -7.03 -19.76 7.07
CA LEU A 442 -6.30 -20.29 8.23
C LEU A 442 -5.18 -19.34 8.68
N THR A 443 -5.33 -18.07 8.36
CA THR A 443 -4.34 -17.05 8.74
C THR A 443 -4.55 -16.56 10.17
N VAL A 444 -3.51 -15.96 10.73
CA VAL A 444 -3.53 -15.39 12.09
C VAL A 444 -2.85 -14.01 12.09
N TRP A 445 -3.04 -13.24 13.13
CA TRP A 445 -2.47 -11.91 13.34
C TRP A 445 -3.06 -10.85 12.40
N PHE A 446 -2.30 -10.33 11.42
CA PHE A 446 -2.72 -9.16 10.65
C PHE A 446 -2.61 -9.31 9.13
N GLN A 447 -1.43 -9.60 8.56
CA GLN A 447 -1.20 -9.63 7.11
C GLN A 447 -2.19 -10.55 6.36
N GLY A 448 -2.29 -11.81 6.79
CA GLY A 448 -3.20 -12.78 6.19
C GLY A 448 -4.67 -12.43 6.41
N PRO A 449 -5.09 -12.11 7.65
CA PRO A 449 -6.46 -11.65 7.92
C PRO A 449 -6.88 -10.44 7.09
N VAL A 450 -6.01 -9.46 6.82
CA VAL A 450 -6.30 -8.33 5.90
C VAL A 450 -6.58 -8.82 4.48
N CYS A 451 -5.84 -9.82 3.98
CA CYS A 451 -6.11 -10.41 2.67
C CYS A 451 -7.53 -11.04 2.62
N GLY A 452 -7.86 -11.88 3.62
CA GLY A 452 -9.19 -12.48 3.75
C GLY A 452 -10.29 -11.44 3.90
N GLN A 453 -10.07 -10.40 4.70
CA GLN A 453 -10.99 -9.28 4.88
C GLN A 453 -11.29 -8.57 3.55
N LEU A 454 -10.26 -8.25 2.74
CA LEU A 454 -10.45 -7.60 1.45
C LEU A 454 -11.35 -8.44 0.52
N LEU A 455 -11.15 -9.75 0.47
CA LEU A 455 -11.98 -10.64 -0.33
C LEU A 455 -13.43 -10.68 0.22
N ALA A 456 -13.60 -10.74 1.55
CA ALA A 456 -14.91 -10.75 2.21
C ALA A 456 -15.66 -9.43 2.00
N ASP A 457 -15.01 -8.28 2.09
CA ASP A 457 -15.60 -6.95 1.87
C ASP A 457 -16.18 -6.79 0.45
N PHE A 458 -15.63 -7.52 -0.52
CA PHE A 458 -16.15 -7.59 -1.89
C PHE A 458 -17.08 -8.79 -2.16
N GLY A 459 -17.49 -9.50 -1.12
CA GLY A 459 -18.58 -10.49 -1.19
C GLY A 459 -18.16 -11.96 -1.31
N ALA A 460 -16.86 -12.28 -1.16
CA ALA A 460 -16.46 -13.67 -1.05
C ALA A 460 -16.95 -14.31 0.26
N ASP A 461 -17.30 -15.62 0.22
CA ASP A 461 -17.61 -16.41 1.39
C ASP A 461 -16.32 -16.85 2.09
N VAL A 462 -15.85 -16.04 3.03
CA VAL A 462 -14.59 -16.26 3.76
C VAL A 462 -14.86 -16.93 5.09
N ILE A 463 -14.35 -18.16 5.24
CA ILE A 463 -14.48 -18.95 6.45
C ILE A 463 -13.14 -18.93 7.18
N HIS A 464 -13.07 -18.21 8.29
CA HIS A 464 -11.91 -18.12 9.14
C HIS A 464 -11.85 -19.33 10.08
N ILE A 465 -10.86 -20.20 9.85
CA ILE A 465 -10.70 -21.47 10.56
C ILE A 465 -9.68 -21.32 11.68
N GLU A 466 -10.10 -21.56 12.89
CA GLU A 466 -9.35 -21.30 14.10
C GLU A 466 -9.21 -22.58 14.96
N ARG A 467 -8.27 -22.54 15.91
CA ARG A 467 -8.12 -23.60 16.90
C ARG A 467 -9.21 -23.53 17.96
N PRO A 468 -9.83 -24.66 18.36
CA PRO A 468 -10.94 -24.63 19.33
C PRO A 468 -10.60 -24.01 20.69
N GLU A 469 -9.35 -24.18 21.18
CA GLU A 469 -9.01 -23.82 22.55
C GLU A 469 -8.86 -22.32 22.80
N PHE A 470 -8.32 -21.55 21.82
CA PHE A 470 -8.03 -20.13 22.01
C PHE A 470 -8.12 -19.29 20.72
N GLY A 471 -8.42 -19.90 19.58
CA GLY A 471 -8.60 -19.20 18.31
C GLY A 471 -7.31 -18.59 17.74
N ASP A 472 -7.48 -17.48 16.98
CA ASP A 472 -6.39 -16.61 16.55
C ASP A 472 -5.76 -15.94 17.77
N PRO A 473 -4.41 -15.95 17.91
CA PRO A 473 -3.71 -15.21 18.97
C PRO A 473 -4.11 -13.73 19.07
N ALA A 474 -4.54 -13.12 17.98
CA ALA A 474 -5.01 -11.74 17.94
C ALA A 474 -6.23 -11.48 18.85
N ARG A 475 -7.06 -12.51 19.15
CA ARG A 475 -8.21 -12.39 20.06
C ARG A 475 -7.83 -12.04 21.50
N GLY A 476 -6.66 -12.49 21.95
CA GLY A 476 -6.16 -12.27 23.31
C GLY A 476 -5.32 -11.01 23.51
N VAL A 477 -5.08 -10.25 22.44
CA VAL A 477 -4.22 -9.07 22.50
C VAL A 477 -4.89 -7.94 23.25
N ARG A 478 -4.22 -7.39 24.26
CA ARG A 478 -4.67 -6.22 25.05
C ARG A 478 -3.99 -4.92 24.66
N SER A 479 -2.83 -5.03 24.06
CA SER A 479 -2.09 -3.88 23.53
C SER A 479 -1.14 -4.33 22.43
N ILE A 480 -0.91 -3.49 21.45
CA ILE A 480 0.07 -3.70 20.39
C ILE A 480 1.03 -2.52 20.39
N ASN A 481 2.31 -2.80 20.69
CA ASN A 481 3.38 -1.81 20.67
C ASN A 481 3.04 -0.52 21.46
N ALA A 482 2.47 -0.64 22.66
CA ALA A 482 1.97 0.46 23.50
C ALA A 482 0.62 1.06 23.10
N ILE A 483 0.05 0.71 21.97
CA ILE A 483 -1.31 1.11 21.62
C ILE A 483 -2.25 0.15 22.33
N PRO A 484 -3.13 0.63 23.24
CA PRO A 484 -4.11 -0.22 23.88
C PRO A 484 -5.10 -0.75 22.85
N VAL A 485 -5.64 -1.93 23.14
CA VAL A 485 -6.73 -2.52 22.36
C VAL A 485 -8.01 -2.31 23.16
N ALA A 486 -9.07 -1.80 22.52
CA ALA A 486 -10.37 -1.59 23.17
C ALA A 486 -10.98 -2.93 23.66
N GLU A 487 -11.92 -2.88 24.60
CA GLU A 487 -12.57 -4.09 25.15
C GLU A 487 -13.21 -4.96 24.06
N TRP A 488 -13.71 -4.35 22.98
CA TRP A 488 -14.26 -5.06 21.83
C TRP A 488 -13.19 -5.51 20.80
N ASN A 489 -11.91 -5.38 21.14
CA ASN A 489 -10.76 -5.85 20.37
C ASN A 489 -10.76 -5.38 18.89
N GLN A 490 -10.63 -4.06 18.66
CA GLN A 490 -10.58 -3.48 17.31
C GLN A 490 -9.51 -4.13 16.41
N TYR A 491 -8.42 -4.60 16.99
CA TYR A 491 -7.35 -5.26 16.25
C TYR A 491 -7.83 -6.54 15.54
N PHE A 492 -8.60 -7.36 16.24
CA PHE A 492 -9.15 -8.60 15.68
C PHE A 492 -10.37 -8.32 14.78
N LEU A 493 -11.33 -7.53 15.29
CA LEU A 493 -12.65 -7.39 14.67
C LEU A 493 -12.57 -6.69 13.30
N VAL A 494 -11.71 -5.67 13.15
CA VAL A 494 -11.63 -4.89 11.90
C VAL A 494 -11.06 -5.72 10.76
N VAL A 495 -10.07 -6.57 11.01
CA VAL A 495 -9.44 -7.40 9.96
C VAL A 495 -10.12 -8.75 9.75
N ASN A 496 -11.11 -9.08 10.58
CA ASN A 496 -11.94 -10.30 10.45
C ASN A 496 -13.42 -9.98 10.17
N ARG A 497 -13.75 -8.73 9.88
CA ARG A 497 -15.10 -8.33 9.46
C ARG A 497 -15.55 -9.07 8.21
N ASN A 498 -16.85 -9.28 8.08
CA ASN A 498 -17.49 -10.01 6.96
C ASN A 498 -17.08 -11.48 6.80
N LYS A 499 -16.28 -12.04 7.72
CA LYS A 499 -15.92 -13.46 7.69
C LYS A 499 -16.87 -14.26 8.56
N ARG A 500 -16.95 -15.56 8.34
CA ARG A 500 -17.58 -16.53 9.24
C ARG A 500 -16.50 -17.23 10.06
N SER A 501 -16.72 -17.45 11.37
CA SER A 501 -15.75 -18.11 12.24
C SER A 501 -16.09 -19.59 12.42
N MET A 502 -15.11 -20.46 12.19
CA MET A 502 -15.21 -21.89 12.36
C MET A 502 -14.05 -22.42 13.22
N ALA A 503 -14.37 -23.25 14.21
CA ALA A 503 -13.35 -23.87 15.05
C ALA A 503 -13.14 -25.35 14.66
N ILE A 504 -11.89 -25.72 14.29
CA ILE A 504 -11.52 -27.10 13.91
C ILE A 504 -10.20 -27.47 14.59
N ASP A 505 -10.17 -28.63 15.28
CA ASP A 505 -8.92 -29.21 15.79
C ASP A 505 -8.16 -29.96 14.68
N LEU A 506 -7.21 -29.26 14.04
CA LEU A 506 -6.36 -29.82 12.98
C LEU A 506 -5.26 -30.78 13.52
N LYS A 507 -5.13 -30.95 14.84
CA LYS A 507 -4.26 -31.96 15.41
C LYS A 507 -4.95 -33.34 15.37
N SER A 508 -6.26 -33.38 15.37
CA SER A 508 -7.05 -34.60 15.24
C SER A 508 -7.12 -35.08 13.79
N ASP A 509 -7.12 -36.39 13.57
CA ASP A 509 -7.29 -36.96 12.20
C ASP A 509 -8.65 -36.57 11.63
N ALA A 510 -9.70 -36.60 12.44
CA ALA A 510 -11.05 -36.25 11.99
C ALA A 510 -11.18 -34.78 11.57
N GLY A 511 -10.46 -33.86 12.25
CA GLY A 511 -10.42 -32.45 11.88
C GLY A 511 -9.69 -32.23 10.54
N ARG A 512 -8.57 -32.93 10.30
CA ARG A 512 -7.87 -32.87 9.01
C ARG A 512 -8.71 -33.46 7.86
N GLU A 513 -9.37 -34.60 8.07
CA GLU A 513 -10.27 -35.21 7.08
C GLU A 513 -11.43 -34.27 6.74
N LEU A 514 -11.98 -33.59 7.76
CA LEU A 514 -13.02 -32.59 7.56
C LEU A 514 -12.51 -31.42 6.69
N LEU A 515 -11.33 -30.86 7.01
CA LEU A 515 -10.74 -29.78 6.20
C LEU A 515 -10.44 -30.20 4.77
N HIS A 516 -9.95 -31.42 4.55
CA HIS A 516 -9.73 -31.92 3.17
C HIS A 516 -11.03 -31.97 2.36
N ARG A 517 -12.14 -32.37 2.95
CA ARG A 517 -13.47 -32.35 2.31
C ARG A 517 -13.96 -30.93 2.02
N MET A 518 -13.66 -29.96 2.91
CA MET A 518 -13.96 -28.56 2.66
C MET A 518 -13.13 -27.99 1.48
N VAL A 519 -11.88 -28.43 1.36
CA VAL A 519 -10.98 -28.04 0.26
C VAL A 519 -11.54 -28.47 -1.10
N GLU A 520 -12.25 -29.60 -1.21
CA GLU A 520 -12.89 -30.03 -2.46
C GLU A 520 -13.86 -28.99 -3.03
N GLN A 521 -14.43 -28.15 -2.16
CA GLN A 521 -15.44 -27.15 -2.49
C GLN A 521 -14.93 -25.70 -2.37
N ALA A 522 -13.66 -25.51 -2.04
CA ALA A 522 -13.04 -24.20 -1.88
C ALA A 522 -12.43 -23.68 -3.17
N ASP A 523 -12.44 -22.37 -3.32
CA ASP A 523 -11.76 -21.65 -4.41
C ASP A 523 -10.35 -21.21 -4.02
N VAL A 524 -10.20 -20.78 -2.76
CA VAL A 524 -8.95 -20.26 -2.22
C VAL A 524 -8.67 -20.88 -0.85
N PHE A 525 -7.41 -21.23 -0.62
CA PHE A 525 -6.86 -21.61 0.68
C PHE A 525 -5.80 -20.57 1.09
N LEU A 526 -5.97 -19.96 2.27
CA LEU A 526 -5.09 -18.91 2.81
C LEU A 526 -4.31 -19.39 4.02
N TRP A 527 -2.99 -19.13 4.04
CA TRP A 527 -2.10 -19.51 5.11
C TRP A 527 -0.99 -18.46 5.34
N ASN A 528 -0.68 -18.11 6.60
CA ASN A 528 0.45 -17.24 6.96
C ASN A 528 1.30 -17.72 8.15
N GLN A 529 1.10 -18.95 8.59
CA GLN A 529 1.88 -19.54 9.66
C GLN A 529 3.13 -20.28 9.08
N SER A 530 3.93 -20.92 9.94
CA SER A 530 5.11 -21.66 9.49
C SER A 530 4.80 -22.68 8.39
N MET A 531 5.61 -22.70 7.32
CA MET A 531 5.48 -23.68 6.24
C MET A 531 5.76 -25.11 6.73
N ASP A 532 6.58 -25.29 7.77
CA ASP A 532 6.85 -26.60 8.38
C ASP A 532 5.56 -27.19 8.99
N ASN A 533 4.67 -26.32 9.50
CA ASN A 533 3.38 -26.75 10.04
C ASN A 533 2.44 -27.26 8.93
N LEU A 534 2.46 -26.66 7.73
CA LEU A 534 1.64 -27.14 6.61
C LEU A 534 1.96 -28.59 6.25
N ALA A 535 3.24 -28.91 6.05
CA ALA A 535 3.67 -30.27 5.72
C ALA A 535 3.31 -31.27 6.84
N THR A 536 3.51 -30.86 8.12
CA THR A 536 3.18 -31.71 9.28
C THR A 536 1.67 -32.00 9.37
N LEU A 537 0.84 -31.07 8.97
CA LEU A 537 -0.61 -31.21 8.99
C LEU A 537 -1.18 -31.87 7.72
N GLY A 538 -0.35 -32.13 6.67
CA GLY A 538 -0.80 -32.62 5.38
C GLY A 538 -1.64 -31.58 4.61
N LEU A 539 -1.30 -30.29 4.75
CA LEU A 539 -1.99 -29.14 4.16
C LEU A 539 -1.10 -28.42 3.14
N ASP A 540 0.00 -29.03 2.71
CA ASP A 540 0.89 -28.48 1.68
C ASP A 540 0.19 -28.40 0.31
N TYR A 541 0.78 -27.58 -0.60
CA TYR A 541 0.23 -27.34 -1.93
C TYR A 541 0.05 -28.62 -2.73
N GLU A 542 1.03 -29.53 -2.71
CA GLU A 542 0.99 -30.79 -3.43
C GLU A 542 -0.19 -31.64 -2.98
N THR A 543 -0.43 -31.74 -1.68
CA THR A 543 -1.53 -32.49 -1.09
C THR A 543 -2.89 -31.87 -1.43
N LEU A 544 -3.06 -30.57 -1.21
CA LEU A 544 -4.36 -29.91 -1.40
C LEU A 544 -4.71 -29.72 -2.89
N SER A 545 -3.72 -29.50 -3.77
CA SER A 545 -3.94 -29.42 -5.22
C SER A 545 -4.27 -30.78 -5.86
N ALA A 546 -3.84 -31.88 -5.24
CA ALA A 546 -4.28 -33.22 -5.64
C ALA A 546 -5.75 -33.49 -5.30
N ILE A 547 -6.25 -32.93 -4.19
CA ILE A 547 -7.66 -32.99 -3.79
C ILE A 547 -8.50 -32.09 -4.71
N ASN A 548 -8.08 -30.83 -4.87
CA ASN A 548 -8.77 -29.84 -5.71
C ASN A 548 -7.79 -29.14 -6.67
N PRO A 549 -7.68 -29.63 -7.92
CA PRO A 549 -6.79 -29.01 -8.93
C PRO A 549 -7.16 -27.57 -9.32
N LYS A 550 -8.34 -27.09 -8.91
CA LYS A 550 -8.79 -25.72 -9.16
C LYS A 550 -8.45 -24.77 -8.01
N LEU A 551 -7.92 -25.29 -6.90
CA LEU A 551 -7.62 -24.51 -5.69
C LEU A 551 -6.54 -23.47 -5.96
N VAL A 552 -6.79 -22.22 -5.65
CA VAL A 552 -5.78 -21.18 -5.49
C VAL A 552 -5.21 -21.31 -4.08
N PHE A 553 -3.97 -21.78 -3.99
CA PHE A 553 -3.27 -21.97 -2.73
C PHE A 553 -2.39 -20.76 -2.45
N ALA A 554 -2.81 -19.91 -1.49
CA ALA A 554 -2.15 -18.65 -1.20
C ALA A 554 -1.47 -18.64 0.16
N THR A 555 -0.19 -18.24 0.16
CA THR A 555 0.58 -18.03 1.38
C THR A 555 0.98 -16.56 1.55
N ASN A 556 1.00 -16.13 2.81
CA ASN A 556 1.52 -14.84 3.23
C ASN A 556 2.78 -15.08 4.06
N SER A 557 3.90 -15.29 3.37
CA SER A 557 5.17 -15.61 4.03
C SER A 557 5.89 -14.37 4.57
N GLY A 558 6.84 -14.57 5.48
CA GLY A 558 7.67 -13.47 5.98
C GLY A 558 8.71 -13.00 4.97
N TYR A 559 9.44 -13.97 4.37
CA TYR A 559 10.63 -13.69 3.56
C TYR A 559 10.56 -14.20 2.12
N GLY A 560 9.44 -14.78 1.71
CA GLY A 560 9.24 -15.36 0.39
C GLY A 560 9.20 -16.89 0.41
N HIS A 561 8.76 -17.46 -0.71
CA HIS A 561 8.58 -18.92 -0.89
C HIS A 561 9.90 -19.71 -0.92
N ARG A 562 11.03 -19.03 -0.94
CA ARG A 562 12.37 -19.63 -0.93
C ARG A 562 13.24 -19.06 0.18
N GLY A 563 14.05 -19.90 0.79
CA GLY A 563 15.11 -19.50 1.72
C GLY A 563 14.69 -19.53 3.18
N SER A 564 14.48 -18.40 3.83
CA SER A 564 14.37 -18.30 5.29
C SER A 564 12.99 -18.67 5.85
N ASN A 565 12.97 -19.54 6.88
CA ASN A 565 11.81 -19.90 7.70
C ASN A 565 11.86 -19.30 9.12
N ARG A 566 12.67 -18.26 9.34
CA ARG A 566 12.74 -17.61 10.64
C ARG A 566 11.45 -16.84 10.96
N PRO A 567 11.16 -16.58 12.24
CA PRO A 567 10.01 -15.77 12.62
C PRO A 567 10.06 -14.41 11.93
N ALA A 568 8.90 -13.96 11.43
CA ALA A 568 8.74 -12.69 10.73
C ALA A 568 7.52 -11.94 11.28
N PHE A 569 7.70 -10.67 11.58
CA PHE A 569 6.66 -9.71 11.89
C PHE A 569 6.95 -8.42 11.14
N ASP A 570 5.94 -7.58 10.98
CA ASP A 570 6.01 -6.34 10.23
C ASP A 570 7.30 -5.53 10.52
N MET A 571 7.55 -5.18 11.78
CA MET A 571 8.71 -4.36 12.17
C MET A 571 10.06 -5.01 11.87
N THR A 572 10.21 -6.31 12.13
CA THR A 572 11.47 -7.02 11.88
C THR A 572 11.77 -7.13 10.39
N VAL A 573 10.76 -7.28 9.57
CA VAL A 573 10.96 -7.31 8.12
C VAL A 573 11.19 -5.90 7.57
N GLN A 574 10.45 -4.90 8.05
CA GLN A 574 10.62 -3.50 7.64
C GLN A 574 12.04 -3.00 7.94
N ALA A 575 12.63 -3.42 9.05
CA ALA A 575 14.01 -3.11 9.41
C ALA A 575 15.03 -3.52 8.34
N LEU A 576 14.75 -4.56 7.55
CA LEU A 576 15.66 -5.07 6.51
C LEU A 576 15.53 -4.31 5.18
N THR A 577 14.46 -3.53 5.00
CA THR A 577 14.21 -2.81 3.74
C THR A 577 14.98 -1.50 3.60
N GLY A 578 15.55 -0.99 4.70
CA GLY A 578 16.27 0.27 4.74
C GLY A 578 15.40 1.52 4.91
N ILE A 579 14.07 1.41 4.82
CA ILE A 579 13.18 2.56 4.92
C ILE A 579 13.24 3.23 6.29
N MET A 580 13.35 2.47 7.38
CA MET A 580 13.33 2.99 8.75
C MET A 580 14.50 3.95 9.03
N THR A 581 15.69 3.64 8.50
CA THR A 581 16.90 4.44 8.69
C THR A 581 16.96 5.67 7.77
N ARG A 582 16.09 5.72 6.76
CA ARG A 582 15.99 6.83 5.80
C ARG A 582 15.03 7.93 6.26
N LEU A 583 14.05 7.59 7.10
CA LEU A 583 13.01 8.53 7.54
C LEU A 583 13.49 9.41 8.71
N GLY A 584 12.91 10.60 8.81
CA GLY A 584 13.17 11.56 9.90
C GLY A 584 14.32 12.50 9.64
N GLU A 585 14.67 13.28 10.67
CA GLU A 585 15.79 14.23 10.62
C GLU A 585 17.13 13.55 10.92
N PRO A 586 18.24 13.97 10.32
CA PRO A 586 19.55 13.40 10.57
C PRO A 586 19.94 13.38 12.04
N GLY A 587 20.44 12.22 12.50
CA GLY A 587 20.86 12.03 13.89
C GLY A 587 19.76 11.56 14.84
N GLN A 588 18.51 11.48 14.36
CA GLN A 588 17.41 10.89 15.13
C GLN A 588 17.40 9.35 15.01
N PRO A 589 16.81 8.64 15.97
CA PRO A 589 16.58 7.21 15.86
C PRO A 589 15.76 6.85 14.60
N PRO A 590 15.97 5.65 14.02
CA PRO A 590 15.17 5.17 12.91
C PRO A 590 13.66 5.21 13.20
N ILE A 591 12.86 5.49 12.18
CA ILE A 591 11.42 5.65 12.30
C ILE A 591 10.70 4.46 11.65
N TYR A 592 9.83 3.82 12.41
CA TYR A 592 8.92 2.79 11.92
C TYR A 592 7.77 3.42 11.12
N LEU A 593 7.47 2.85 9.95
CA LEU A 593 6.50 3.41 8.99
C LEU A 593 5.03 3.34 9.43
N GLY A 594 4.76 3.23 10.67
CA GLY A 594 3.42 3.07 11.21
C GLY A 594 3.06 1.61 11.49
N LEU A 595 2.17 1.42 12.44
CA LEU A 595 1.84 0.13 12.99
C LEU A 595 0.96 -0.68 12.04
N GLY A 596 1.47 -1.85 11.62
CA GLY A 596 0.77 -2.74 10.68
C GLY A 596 0.77 -2.25 9.23
N GLY A 597 1.51 -1.17 8.90
CA GLY A 597 1.57 -0.66 7.54
C GLY A 597 2.15 -1.69 6.57
N GLY A 598 3.25 -2.34 6.91
CA GLY A 598 3.82 -3.40 6.09
C GLY A 598 2.93 -4.63 5.95
N ASP A 599 2.27 -5.03 7.03
CA ASP A 599 1.29 -6.13 7.04
C ASP A 599 0.08 -5.83 6.15
N ALA A 600 -0.50 -4.65 6.26
CA ALA A 600 -1.66 -4.24 5.45
C ALA A 600 -1.31 -4.23 3.96
N PHE A 601 -0.12 -3.73 3.61
CA PHE A 601 0.36 -3.75 2.23
C PHE A 601 0.61 -5.17 1.71
N GLY A 602 1.20 -6.04 2.55
CA GLY A 602 1.39 -7.46 2.23
C GLY A 602 0.07 -8.19 2.00
N GLY A 603 -0.95 -7.90 2.81
CA GLY A 603 -2.31 -8.44 2.66
C GLY A 603 -2.97 -7.99 1.35
N LEU A 604 -2.84 -6.72 0.99
CA LEU A 604 -3.34 -6.17 -0.27
C LEU A 604 -2.62 -6.79 -1.50
N MET A 605 -1.29 -6.97 -1.42
CA MET A 605 -0.52 -7.66 -2.46
C MET A 605 -0.94 -9.12 -2.62
N SER A 606 -1.25 -9.80 -1.52
CA SER A 606 -1.78 -11.18 -1.56
C SER A 606 -3.14 -11.24 -2.24
N ALA A 607 -4.05 -10.33 -1.89
CA ALA A 607 -5.37 -10.23 -2.52
C ALA A 607 -5.25 -9.97 -4.03
N LEU A 608 -4.34 -9.09 -4.46
CA LEU A 608 -4.02 -8.88 -5.87
C LEU A 608 -3.56 -10.19 -6.54
N GLY A 609 -2.62 -10.93 -5.95
CA GLY A 609 -2.12 -12.19 -6.48
C GLY A 609 -3.21 -13.26 -6.59
N ILE A 610 -4.11 -13.34 -5.61
CA ILE A 610 -5.27 -14.25 -5.63
C ILE A 610 -6.21 -13.89 -6.78
N MET A 611 -6.51 -12.62 -6.99
CA MET A 611 -7.38 -12.18 -8.09
C MET A 611 -6.76 -12.50 -9.46
N VAL A 612 -5.45 -12.33 -9.63
CA VAL A 612 -4.73 -12.77 -10.84
C VAL A 612 -4.86 -14.28 -11.03
N ALA A 613 -4.72 -15.08 -9.97
CA ALA A 613 -4.83 -16.53 -10.03
C ALA A 613 -6.27 -16.98 -10.32
N LEU A 614 -7.28 -16.33 -9.77
CA LEU A 614 -8.69 -16.60 -10.05
C LEU A 614 -9.05 -16.28 -11.51
N HIS A 615 -8.54 -15.18 -12.07
CA HIS A 615 -8.71 -14.84 -13.47
C HIS A 615 -8.09 -15.93 -14.36
N HIS A 616 -6.83 -16.31 -14.11
CA HIS A 616 -6.16 -17.37 -14.85
C HIS A 616 -6.90 -18.73 -14.74
N ARG A 617 -7.40 -19.08 -13.57
CA ARG A 617 -8.18 -20.30 -13.34
C ARG A 617 -9.45 -20.35 -14.19
N ARG A 618 -10.10 -19.19 -14.38
CA ARG A 618 -11.30 -19.11 -15.22
C ARG A 618 -11.03 -19.56 -16.64
N GLU A 619 -9.88 -19.15 -17.21
CA GLU A 619 -9.48 -19.52 -18.57
C GLU A 619 -8.98 -20.97 -18.68
N THR A 620 -8.32 -21.47 -17.64
CA THR A 620 -7.61 -22.77 -17.71
C THR A 620 -8.31 -23.89 -16.95
N GLY A 621 -9.24 -23.59 -16.05
CA GLY A 621 -9.84 -24.54 -15.12
C GLY A 621 -8.89 -25.03 -14.01
N ARG A 622 -7.70 -24.41 -13.83
CA ARG A 622 -6.67 -24.83 -12.88
C ARG A 622 -6.31 -23.70 -11.93
N GLY A 623 -6.22 -24.03 -10.63
CA GLY A 623 -5.62 -23.16 -9.63
C GLY A 623 -4.11 -23.19 -9.68
N GLN A 624 -3.46 -22.41 -8.81
CA GLN A 624 -1.99 -22.37 -8.69
C GLN A 624 -1.56 -21.90 -7.29
N TYR A 625 -0.27 -22.08 -7.00
CA TYR A 625 0.37 -21.54 -5.82
C TYR A 625 0.62 -20.04 -5.99
N VAL A 626 0.30 -19.25 -4.95
CA VAL A 626 0.54 -17.80 -4.83
C VAL A 626 1.26 -17.53 -3.51
N ASP A 627 2.31 -16.72 -3.52
CA ASP A 627 2.95 -16.22 -2.30
C ASP A 627 3.19 -14.71 -2.37
N ALA A 628 2.71 -13.99 -1.36
CA ALA A 628 3.02 -12.57 -1.15
C ALA A 628 3.70 -12.42 0.21
N SER A 629 5.01 -12.17 0.20
CA SER A 629 5.76 -12.05 1.44
C SER A 629 5.78 -10.64 2.00
N LEU A 630 5.98 -10.52 3.32
CA LEU A 630 6.25 -9.24 3.95
C LEU A 630 7.46 -8.56 3.32
N LEU A 631 8.57 -9.28 3.12
CA LEU A 631 9.79 -8.70 2.56
C LEU A 631 9.57 -8.15 1.15
N GLY A 632 9.01 -8.96 0.26
CA GLY A 632 8.74 -8.54 -1.12
C GLY A 632 7.82 -7.33 -1.20
N SER A 633 6.78 -7.32 -0.38
CA SER A 633 5.83 -6.22 -0.32
C SER A 633 6.44 -4.96 0.28
N GLN A 634 7.14 -5.06 1.41
CA GLN A 634 7.67 -3.90 2.12
C GLN A 634 8.84 -3.20 1.40
N LEU A 635 9.59 -3.89 0.53
CA LEU A 635 10.55 -3.22 -0.35
C LEU A 635 9.87 -2.18 -1.25
N TYR A 636 8.62 -2.40 -1.63
CA TYR A 636 7.84 -1.43 -2.42
C TYR A 636 7.36 -0.23 -1.60
N LEU A 637 7.24 -0.33 -0.28
CA LEU A 637 6.95 0.84 0.56
C LEU A 637 8.10 1.86 0.60
N ALA A 638 9.32 1.44 0.24
CA ALA A 638 10.48 2.30 0.17
C ALA A 638 10.65 3.03 -1.19
N VAL A 639 9.72 2.85 -2.14
CA VAL A 639 9.70 3.56 -3.42
C VAL A 639 9.25 5.02 -3.21
N PRO A 640 9.83 5.99 -3.89
CA PRO A 640 10.84 5.88 -4.96
C PRO A 640 12.31 5.81 -4.50
N SER A 641 12.62 6.13 -3.26
CA SER A 641 14.02 6.27 -2.82
C SER A 641 14.84 5.00 -3.00
N LEU A 642 14.29 3.84 -2.65
CA LEU A 642 14.98 2.56 -2.83
C LEU A 642 15.22 2.26 -4.33
N GLN A 643 14.25 2.50 -5.19
CA GLN A 643 14.42 2.28 -6.63
C GLN A 643 15.54 3.16 -7.22
N ARG A 644 15.59 4.43 -6.82
CA ARG A 644 16.66 5.36 -7.22
C ARG A 644 18.02 4.91 -6.69
N PHE A 645 18.07 4.43 -5.44
CA PHE A 645 19.29 3.85 -4.86
C PHE A 645 19.76 2.62 -5.63
N LEU A 646 18.86 1.65 -5.86
CA LEU A 646 19.15 0.42 -6.61
C LEU A 646 19.71 0.72 -8.02
N ALA A 647 19.13 1.70 -8.70
CA ALA A 647 19.55 2.05 -10.05
C ALA A 647 20.89 2.79 -10.13
N SER A 648 21.27 3.54 -9.09
CA SER A 648 22.43 4.44 -9.13
C SER A 648 23.54 4.12 -8.12
N HIS A 649 23.23 3.33 -7.08
CA HIS A 649 24.05 3.14 -5.88
C HIS A 649 24.52 4.47 -5.24
N ASN A 650 23.74 5.55 -5.45
CA ASN A 650 24.07 6.86 -4.88
C ASN A 650 23.63 6.92 -3.42
N PRO A 651 24.57 7.09 -2.46
CA PRO A 651 24.28 7.16 -1.04
C PRO A 651 23.25 8.23 -0.66
N TYR A 652 23.12 9.28 -1.45
CA TYR A 652 22.13 10.33 -1.26
C TYR A 652 20.72 9.77 -1.06
N TYR A 653 20.33 8.73 -1.79
CA TYR A 653 19.00 8.15 -1.65
C TYR A 653 18.81 7.27 -0.40
N ALA A 654 19.91 6.80 0.20
CA ALA A 654 19.91 6.01 1.43
C ALA A 654 20.06 6.86 2.71
N ASP A 655 20.50 8.11 2.58
CA ASP A 655 20.72 9.01 3.72
C ASP A 655 19.43 9.68 4.20
N GLN A 656 19.38 10.02 5.49
CA GLN A 656 18.36 10.91 6.05
C GLN A 656 18.58 12.33 5.52
N HIS A 657 17.50 13.01 5.15
CA HIS A 657 17.54 14.40 4.70
C HIS A 657 16.78 15.31 5.65
N SER A 658 17.45 16.37 6.09
CA SER A 658 16.81 17.39 6.90
C SER A 658 15.83 18.22 6.08
N ARG A 659 14.66 18.52 6.62
CA ARG A 659 13.74 19.49 6.04
C ARG A 659 14.37 20.89 5.94
N HIS A 660 15.36 21.20 6.81
CA HIS A 660 16.06 22.48 6.79
C HIS A 660 17.02 22.63 5.58
N ALA A 661 17.33 21.53 4.92
CA ALA A 661 18.13 21.44 3.71
C ALA A 661 17.34 20.95 2.49
N ALA A 662 16.02 21.19 2.47
CA ALA A 662 15.16 20.81 1.35
C ALA A 662 15.61 21.54 0.07
N ARG A 663 15.98 20.81 -0.97
CA ARG A 663 16.49 21.36 -2.24
C ARG A 663 15.45 22.16 -3.02
N ASN A 664 14.18 21.77 -2.90
CA ASN A 664 13.05 22.59 -3.30
C ASN A 664 12.39 23.14 -2.02
N PRO A 665 12.66 24.40 -1.62
CA PRO A 665 12.03 25.01 -0.45
C PRO A 665 10.52 25.16 -0.58
N LEU A 666 9.97 25.16 -1.80
CA LEU A 666 8.53 25.19 -2.04
C LEU A 666 7.88 23.79 -2.01
N TRP A 667 8.67 22.71 -1.78
CA TRP A 667 8.20 21.34 -1.56
C TRP A 667 8.69 20.84 -0.22
N ASN A 668 8.10 21.40 0.87
CA ASN A 668 8.60 21.19 2.21
C ASN A 668 7.53 21.41 3.28
N ARG A 669 7.86 21.05 4.51
CA ARG A 669 7.00 21.24 5.70
C ARG A 669 7.45 22.46 6.49
N TYR A 670 6.50 23.32 6.85
CA TYR A 670 6.74 24.51 7.62
C TYR A 670 5.83 24.59 8.82
N ARG A 671 6.35 25.15 9.95
CA ARG A 671 5.55 25.34 11.14
C ARG A 671 4.84 26.69 11.06
N ALA A 672 3.50 26.67 11.08
CA ALA A 672 2.66 27.82 11.30
C ALA A 672 2.51 28.11 12.82
N GLU A 673 1.79 29.16 13.19
CA GLU A 673 1.57 29.55 14.60
C GLU A 673 0.93 28.39 15.41
N ASP A 674 -0.08 27.72 14.85
CA ASP A 674 -0.92 26.72 15.50
C ASP A 674 -0.65 25.26 15.07
N GLY A 675 0.15 25.02 14.01
CA GLY A 675 0.36 23.66 13.49
C GLY A 675 1.45 23.56 12.43
N TRP A 676 1.45 22.49 11.68
CA TRP A 676 2.36 22.27 10.54
C TRP A 676 1.60 22.31 9.23
N MET A 677 2.28 22.73 8.18
CA MET A 677 1.78 22.73 6.81
C MET A 677 2.75 22.04 5.87
N PHE A 678 2.23 21.36 4.85
CA PHE A 678 3.01 20.91 3.71
C PHE A 678 2.73 21.83 2.51
N ILE A 679 3.77 22.36 1.89
CA ILE A 679 3.70 23.13 0.64
C ILE A 679 4.23 22.24 -0.47
N CYS A 680 3.53 22.19 -1.60
CA CYS A 680 3.83 21.28 -2.72
C CYS A 680 3.79 22.03 -4.06
N MET A 681 4.80 22.87 -4.31
CA MET A 681 4.94 23.63 -5.56
C MET A 681 6.27 23.30 -6.24
N GLU A 682 6.25 23.18 -7.55
CA GLU A 682 7.49 23.14 -8.35
C GLU A 682 8.25 24.46 -8.16
N ASP A 683 9.57 24.42 -8.08
CA ASP A 683 10.40 25.63 -7.91
C ASP A 683 10.59 26.35 -9.26
N THR A 684 9.49 26.91 -9.79
CA THR A 684 9.52 27.80 -10.95
C THR A 684 9.50 29.28 -10.54
N GLU A 685 9.80 30.17 -11.47
CA GLU A 685 9.73 31.62 -11.19
C GLU A 685 8.29 32.05 -10.88
N GLU A 686 7.32 31.47 -11.59
CA GLU A 686 5.89 31.74 -11.39
C GLU A 686 5.43 31.26 -10.02
N SER A 687 5.78 30.01 -9.64
CA SER A 687 5.45 29.43 -8.34
C SER A 687 6.03 30.24 -7.19
N PHE A 688 7.29 30.66 -7.31
CA PHE A 688 7.94 31.48 -6.31
C PHE A 688 7.28 32.86 -6.17
N ALA A 689 6.96 33.51 -7.29
CA ALA A 689 6.25 34.79 -7.29
C ALA A 689 4.84 34.67 -6.65
N SER A 690 4.07 33.63 -7.00
CA SER A 690 2.76 33.33 -6.40
C SER A 690 2.88 33.12 -4.87
N PHE A 691 3.89 32.36 -4.43
CA PHE A 691 4.15 32.13 -3.01
C PHE A 691 4.52 33.42 -2.28
N CYS A 692 5.39 34.26 -2.84
CA CYS A 692 5.74 35.56 -2.27
C CYS A 692 4.53 36.51 -2.17
N ALA A 693 3.66 36.48 -3.18
CA ALA A 693 2.42 37.27 -3.17
C ALA A 693 1.47 36.78 -2.07
N ALA A 694 1.27 35.46 -1.96
CA ALA A 694 0.45 34.85 -0.93
C ALA A 694 0.93 35.14 0.48
N THR A 695 2.24 35.06 0.70
CA THR A 695 2.83 35.28 2.03
C THR A 695 3.01 36.76 2.38
N GLY A 696 2.99 37.65 1.40
CA GLY A 696 3.35 39.05 1.57
C GLY A 696 4.86 39.31 1.71
N ALA A 697 5.66 38.28 1.49
CA ALA A 697 7.12 38.31 1.59
C ALA A 697 7.79 38.82 0.28
N ALA A 698 7.29 39.90 -0.29
CA ALA A 698 7.81 40.47 -1.55
C ALA A 698 9.33 40.76 -1.50
N VAL A 699 9.87 41.03 -0.32
CA VAL A 699 11.32 41.24 -0.12
C VAL A 699 12.15 40.02 -0.54
N LEU A 700 11.59 38.79 -0.44
CA LEU A 700 12.30 37.57 -0.83
C LEU A 700 12.41 37.46 -2.35
N CYS A 701 11.42 37.95 -3.12
CA CYS A 701 11.47 37.97 -4.59
C CYS A 701 12.54 38.95 -5.12
N ASP A 702 12.78 40.05 -4.38
CA ASP A 702 13.77 41.07 -4.76
C ASP A 702 15.19 40.75 -4.21
N ASP A 703 15.31 39.69 -3.39
CA ASP A 703 16.60 39.28 -2.83
C ASP A 703 17.45 38.57 -3.91
N PRO A 704 18.65 39.06 -4.20
CA PRO A 704 19.52 38.45 -5.20
C PRO A 704 19.84 36.97 -4.93
N ARG A 705 19.80 36.52 -3.69
CA ARG A 705 20.00 35.10 -3.29
C ARG A 705 18.91 34.18 -3.84
N PHE A 706 17.71 34.71 -4.09
CA PHE A 706 16.52 33.90 -4.44
C PHE A 706 15.92 34.29 -5.81
N SER A 707 16.57 35.19 -6.54
CA SER A 707 16.07 35.82 -7.76
C SER A 707 15.90 34.90 -8.96
N SER A 708 16.36 33.64 -8.88
CA SER A 708 16.19 32.65 -9.93
C SER A 708 16.13 31.23 -9.32
N HIS A 709 15.52 30.29 -10.04
CA HIS A 709 15.47 28.87 -9.67
C HIS A 709 16.88 28.34 -9.31
N GLN A 710 17.89 28.65 -10.14
CA GLN A 710 19.26 28.20 -9.86
C GLN A 710 19.81 28.83 -8.57
N ALA A 711 19.55 30.12 -8.31
CA ALA A 711 19.98 30.80 -7.10
C ALA A 711 19.29 30.21 -5.86
N ARG A 712 17.99 29.95 -5.92
CA ARG A 712 17.24 29.30 -4.85
C ARG A 712 17.75 27.90 -4.54
N ARG A 713 18.12 27.11 -5.56
CA ARG A 713 18.73 25.78 -5.38
C ARG A 713 20.13 25.82 -4.75
N ILE A 714 20.90 26.89 -4.94
CA ILE A 714 22.18 27.08 -4.27
C ILE A 714 21.97 27.52 -2.81
N GLU A 715 21.07 28.48 -2.60
CA GLU A 715 20.77 29.09 -1.30
C GLU A 715 19.57 28.48 -0.59
N HIS A 716 19.24 27.20 -0.89
CA HIS A 716 18.03 26.56 -0.40
C HIS A 716 17.91 26.54 1.14
N GLU A 717 19.02 26.29 1.87
CA GLU A 717 19.01 26.32 3.33
C GLU A 717 18.71 27.73 3.88
N SER A 718 19.30 28.77 3.24
CA SER A 718 19.02 30.16 3.59
C SER A 718 17.54 30.50 3.36
N LEU A 719 16.98 30.05 2.22
CA LEU A 719 15.57 30.27 1.88
C LEU A 719 14.63 29.53 2.83
N VAL A 720 14.90 28.26 3.15
CA VAL A 720 14.09 27.52 4.14
C VAL A 720 14.01 28.25 5.48
N LYS A 721 15.14 28.82 5.94
CA LYS A 721 15.17 29.57 7.20
C LYS A 721 14.31 30.85 7.15
N GLU A 722 14.36 31.58 6.02
CA GLU A 722 13.50 32.76 5.83
C GLU A 722 12.03 32.36 5.80
N LEU A 723 11.69 31.27 5.08
CA LEU A 723 10.33 30.76 4.99
C LEU A 723 9.80 30.23 6.36
N ASP A 724 10.66 29.59 7.17
CA ASP A 724 10.30 29.22 8.54
C ASP A 724 9.81 30.44 9.35
N SER A 725 10.51 31.57 9.20
CA SER A 725 10.15 32.81 9.90
C SER A 725 8.82 33.38 9.40
N VAL A 726 8.62 33.38 8.07
CA VAL A 726 7.39 33.87 7.44
C VAL A 726 6.19 33.00 7.83
N MET A 727 6.34 31.70 7.74
CA MET A 727 5.23 30.76 8.02
C MET A 727 4.78 30.79 9.47
N ALA A 728 5.67 31.06 10.41
CA ALA A 728 5.36 31.17 11.83
C ALA A 728 4.48 32.38 12.21
N GLU A 729 4.26 33.35 11.29
CA GLU A 729 3.52 34.61 11.58
C GLU A 729 1.99 34.42 11.63
N ARG A 730 1.45 33.32 11.13
CA ARG A 730 -0.01 33.10 10.99
C ARG A 730 -0.41 31.69 11.30
N THR A 731 -1.70 31.52 11.54
CA THR A 731 -2.33 30.20 11.70
C THR A 731 -2.43 29.45 10.37
N THR A 732 -2.55 28.13 10.45
CA THR A 732 -2.76 27.25 9.29
C THR A 732 -3.99 27.66 8.48
N GLY A 733 -5.10 28.02 9.16
CA GLY A 733 -6.33 28.46 8.50
C GLY A 733 -6.18 29.77 7.73
N GLU A 734 -5.46 30.77 8.30
CA GLU A 734 -5.18 32.03 7.61
C GLU A 734 -4.26 31.80 6.39
N TRP A 735 -3.28 30.91 6.50
CA TRP A 735 -2.44 30.55 5.37
C TRP A 735 -3.23 29.86 4.26
N MET A 736 -4.09 28.90 4.57
CA MET A 736 -4.90 28.20 3.57
C MET A 736 -5.79 29.15 2.77
N GLN A 737 -6.42 30.13 3.43
CA GLN A 737 -7.20 31.14 2.74
C GLN A 737 -6.35 31.95 1.74
N ARG A 738 -5.19 32.45 2.19
CA ARG A 738 -4.28 33.24 1.33
C ARG A 738 -3.69 32.40 0.19
N PHE A 739 -3.36 31.16 0.45
CA PHE A 739 -2.82 30.25 -0.55
C PHE A 739 -3.84 29.95 -1.65
N ALA A 740 -5.11 29.74 -1.30
CA ALA A 740 -6.17 29.56 -2.27
C ALA A 740 -6.35 30.78 -3.21
N GLU A 741 -6.23 32.01 -2.67
CA GLU A 741 -6.35 33.26 -3.45
C GLU A 741 -5.21 33.43 -4.47
N HIS A 742 -4.05 32.79 -4.25
CA HIS A 742 -2.84 32.98 -5.07
C HIS A 742 -2.39 31.70 -5.79
N GLY A 743 -3.20 30.62 -5.74
CA GLY A 743 -2.88 29.34 -6.41
C GLY A 743 -1.70 28.59 -5.79
N VAL A 744 -1.39 28.80 -4.51
CA VAL A 744 -0.35 28.05 -3.79
C VAL A 744 -0.92 26.70 -3.35
N VAL A 745 -0.29 25.61 -3.79
CA VAL A 745 -0.70 24.25 -3.45
C VAL A 745 -0.10 23.85 -2.10
N ALA A 746 -0.94 23.65 -1.11
CA ALA A 746 -0.55 23.31 0.26
C ALA A 746 -1.68 22.59 1.01
N ALA A 747 -1.34 21.92 2.11
CA ALA A 747 -2.31 21.36 3.07
C ALA A 747 -1.82 21.54 4.52
N PRO A 748 -2.72 21.71 5.50
CA PRO A 748 -2.37 21.56 6.90
C PRO A 748 -2.02 20.09 7.18
N ILE A 749 -1.02 19.85 8.05
CA ILE A 749 -0.71 18.51 8.54
C ILE A 749 -1.58 18.24 9.75
N LEU A 750 -2.62 17.45 9.54
CA LEU A 750 -3.64 17.12 10.53
C LEU A 750 -3.21 15.96 11.44
N ASP A 751 -3.90 15.80 12.55
CA ASP A 751 -3.78 14.65 13.43
C ASP A 751 -5.03 13.72 13.35
N PHE A 752 -5.08 12.64 14.12
CA PHE A 752 -6.21 11.71 14.07
C PHE A 752 -7.53 12.34 14.59
N ARG A 753 -7.47 13.38 15.44
CA ARG A 753 -8.67 14.11 15.92
C ARG A 753 -9.35 14.81 14.75
N ASP A 754 -8.58 15.51 13.94
CA ASP A 754 -9.06 16.22 12.76
C ASP A 754 -9.56 15.23 11.69
N MET A 755 -8.75 14.17 11.43
CA MET A 755 -9.08 13.16 10.43
C MET A 755 -10.39 12.43 10.75
N ALA A 756 -10.68 12.15 12.01
CA ALA A 756 -11.87 11.43 12.44
C ALA A 756 -13.19 12.18 12.18
N VAL A 757 -13.13 13.49 11.95
CA VAL A 757 -14.29 14.33 11.59
C VAL A 757 -14.18 14.91 10.18
N ASP A 758 -13.22 14.45 9.40
CA ASP A 758 -12.96 14.94 8.06
C ASP A 758 -14.12 14.62 7.10
N GLU A 759 -14.77 15.67 6.57
CA GLU A 759 -15.93 15.55 5.69
C GLU A 759 -15.61 14.77 4.42
N GLN A 760 -14.41 14.94 3.85
CA GLN A 760 -13.98 14.25 2.65
C GLN A 760 -13.85 12.74 2.87
N ALA A 761 -13.33 12.32 4.04
CA ALA A 761 -13.21 10.91 4.41
C ALA A 761 -14.59 10.25 4.57
N TRP A 762 -15.51 10.91 5.25
CA TRP A 762 -16.88 10.40 5.44
C TRP A 762 -17.69 10.40 4.14
N ALA A 763 -17.58 11.43 3.29
CA ALA A 763 -18.28 11.51 2.00
C ALA A 763 -17.92 10.36 1.06
N ASN A 764 -16.68 9.84 1.15
CA ASN A 764 -16.18 8.76 0.31
C ASN A 764 -16.28 7.36 0.94
N ASP A 765 -16.90 7.21 2.10
CA ASP A 765 -16.98 5.95 2.86
C ASP A 765 -15.58 5.39 3.25
N TYR A 766 -14.56 6.26 3.36
CA TYR A 766 -13.23 5.91 3.87
C TYR A 766 -13.22 5.75 5.38
N LEU A 767 -14.23 6.28 6.05
CA LEU A 767 -14.61 5.99 7.41
C LEU A 767 -16.02 5.40 7.41
N LEU A 768 -16.22 4.37 8.21
CA LEU A 768 -17.50 3.68 8.36
C LEU A 768 -17.89 3.57 9.83
N ARG A 769 -19.19 3.31 10.04
CA ARG A 769 -19.77 3.03 11.35
C ARG A 769 -20.60 1.78 11.26
N ALA A 770 -20.41 0.86 12.20
CA ALA A 770 -21.22 -0.35 12.30
C ALA A 770 -21.54 -0.70 13.76
N PRO A 771 -22.65 -1.38 14.02
CA PRO A 771 -22.98 -1.85 15.35
C PRO A 771 -21.96 -2.90 15.82
N CYS A 772 -21.52 -2.78 17.06
CA CYS A 772 -20.63 -3.75 17.72
C CYS A 772 -21.43 -4.69 18.62
N GLY A 773 -22.22 -5.61 18.05
CA GLY A 773 -22.87 -6.73 18.72
C GLY A 773 -23.35 -6.46 20.16
N GLU A 774 -23.00 -7.36 21.08
CA GLU A 774 -23.38 -7.28 22.50
C GLU A 774 -22.66 -6.17 23.29
N ALA A 775 -21.54 -5.64 22.80
CA ALA A 775 -20.83 -4.53 23.46
C ALA A 775 -21.62 -3.22 23.48
N GLY A 776 -22.69 -3.11 22.71
CA GLY A 776 -23.69 -2.04 22.70
C GLY A 776 -23.13 -0.71 22.20
N GLY A 777 -23.65 -0.24 21.08
CA GLY A 777 -23.25 1.01 20.43
C GLY A 777 -22.62 0.78 19.06
N ASP A 778 -22.48 1.88 18.31
CA ASP A 778 -21.78 1.88 17.03
C ASP A 778 -20.31 2.10 17.25
N VAL A 779 -19.48 1.41 16.49
CA VAL A 779 -18.03 1.64 16.41
C VAL A 779 -17.67 2.24 15.06
N GLU A 780 -16.67 3.09 15.07
CA GLU A 780 -16.13 3.73 13.88
C GLU A 780 -14.77 3.12 13.53
N PHE A 781 -14.53 2.94 12.26
CA PHE A 781 -13.30 2.32 11.74
C PHE A 781 -13.07 2.75 10.29
N ARG A 782 -11.88 2.46 9.76
CA ARG A 782 -11.58 2.73 8.36
C ARG A 782 -12.45 1.87 7.43
N GLY A 783 -12.88 2.48 6.34
CA GLY A 783 -13.72 1.87 5.32
C GLY A 783 -12.97 1.00 4.32
N LEU A 784 -13.49 1.01 3.10
CA LEU A 784 -12.97 0.22 1.99
C LEU A 784 -11.93 1.02 1.19
N PRO A 785 -10.83 0.38 0.74
CA PRO A 785 -9.78 1.08 0.02
C PRO A 785 -10.13 1.40 -1.44
N VAL A 786 -11.16 0.73 -1.99
CA VAL A 786 -11.57 0.82 -3.40
C VAL A 786 -13.08 0.90 -3.47
N THR A 787 -13.58 1.78 -4.31
CA THR A 787 -15.00 1.92 -4.61
C THR A 787 -15.31 1.36 -6.01
N LEU A 788 -16.37 0.56 -6.11
CA LEU A 788 -16.93 0.04 -7.35
C LEU A 788 -18.34 0.63 -7.54
N SER A 789 -18.62 1.20 -8.69
CA SER A 789 -19.86 1.98 -8.90
C SER A 789 -21.12 1.13 -8.95
N ARG A 790 -21.05 -0.10 -9.50
CA ARG A 790 -22.21 -0.98 -9.69
C ARG A 790 -22.31 -2.05 -8.61
N THR A 791 -21.19 -2.60 -8.18
CA THR A 791 -21.10 -3.66 -7.17
C THR A 791 -20.17 -3.26 -6.02
N PRO A 792 -20.51 -2.23 -5.24
CA PRO A 792 -19.64 -1.74 -4.17
C PRO A 792 -19.39 -2.82 -3.14
N GLY A 793 -18.17 -2.86 -2.59
CA GLY A 793 -17.88 -3.59 -1.38
C GLY A 793 -18.69 -3.05 -0.19
N ARG A 794 -18.89 -3.87 0.83
CA ARG A 794 -19.70 -3.54 2.02
C ARG A 794 -19.11 -4.14 3.28
N VAL A 795 -19.37 -3.48 4.39
CA VAL A 795 -19.17 -4.06 5.72
C VAL A 795 -20.54 -4.38 6.31
N GLU A 796 -20.86 -5.66 6.39
CA GLU A 796 -22.15 -6.15 6.87
C GLU A 796 -22.08 -6.55 8.34
N GLN A 797 -20.92 -7.02 8.81
CA GLN A 797 -20.69 -7.42 10.19
C GLN A 797 -19.23 -7.20 10.60
N LEU A 798 -18.99 -6.91 11.85
CA LEU A 798 -17.67 -6.95 12.47
C LEU A 798 -17.30 -8.40 12.82
N GLY A 799 -16.03 -8.64 13.14
CA GLY A 799 -15.51 -9.97 13.43
C GLY A 799 -16.33 -10.70 14.53
N LEU A 800 -16.27 -12.01 14.53
CA LEU A 800 -17.20 -12.91 15.21
C LEU A 800 -16.59 -13.57 16.44
N GLU A 801 -17.45 -14.16 17.27
CA GLU A 801 -17.00 -15.05 18.33
C GLU A 801 -16.34 -16.31 17.78
N LEU A 802 -15.46 -16.91 18.58
CA LEU A 802 -14.73 -18.12 18.20
C LEU A 802 -15.69 -19.28 17.90
N GLY A 803 -15.63 -19.80 16.68
CA GLY A 803 -16.41 -20.94 16.23
C GLY A 803 -17.91 -20.70 16.10
N GLN A 804 -18.36 -19.44 16.14
CA GLN A 804 -19.77 -19.04 16.09
C GLN A 804 -20.54 -19.70 14.94
N ASP A 805 -19.95 -19.85 13.79
CA ASP A 805 -20.60 -20.37 12.59
C ASP A 805 -20.27 -21.83 12.29
N THR A 806 -19.53 -22.52 13.17
CA THR A 806 -18.99 -23.87 12.90
C THR A 806 -20.05 -24.84 12.38
N GLU A 807 -21.15 -25.03 13.13
CA GLU A 807 -22.19 -26.00 12.77
C GLU A 807 -22.97 -25.55 11.53
N LEU A 808 -23.37 -24.27 11.48
CA LEU A 808 -24.14 -23.74 10.37
C LEU A 808 -23.35 -23.76 9.06
N ALA A 809 -22.07 -23.37 9.10
CA ALA A 809 -21.22 -23.41 7.91
C ALA A 809 -21.00 -24.86 7.42
N LEU A 810 -20.82 -25.81 8.32
CA LEU A 810 -20.73 -27.22 7.96
C LEU A 810 -22.02 -27.72 7.31
N PHE A 811 -23.17 -27.38 7.85
CA PHE A 811 -24.47 -27.80 7.34
C PHE A 811 -24.84 -27.12 6.02
N ASP A 812 -24.88 -25.77 6.01
CA ASP A 812 -25.42 -25.00 4.88
C ASP A 812 -24.44 -24.93 3.70
N THR A 813 -23.12 -24.88 3.99
CA THR A 813 -22.12 -24.65 2.96
C THR A 813 -21.48 -25.93 2.45
N PHE A 814 -21.15 -26.85 3.36
CA PHE A 814 -20.44 -28.08 3.03
C PHE A 814 -21.33 -29.33 2.98
N GLY A 815 -22.63 -29.20 3.28
CA GLY A 815 -23.61 -30.28 3.21
C GLY A 815 -23.38 -31.40 4.24
N VAL A 816 -22.69 -31.09 5.35
CA VAL A 816 -22.48 -32.05 6.46
C VAL A 816 -23.76 -32.19 7.24
N SER A 817 -24.25 -33.42 7.41
CA SER A 817 -25.50 -33.64 8.16
C SER A 817 -25.34 -33.36 9.65
N TRP A 818 -26.45 -33.05 10.34
CA TRP A 818 -26.47 -32.84 11.80
C TRP A 818 -25.99 -34.06 12.59
N ASP A 819 -26.28 -35.30 12.11
CA ASP A 819 -25.77 -36.52 12.71
C ASP A 819 -24.24 -36.59 12.61
N GLU A 820 -23.70 -36.25 11.48
CA GLU A 820 -22.25 -36.22 11.27
C GLU A 820 -21.56 -35.08 12.07
N ILE A 821 -22.20 -33.91 12.19
CA ILE A 821 -21.70 -32.80 13.05
C ILE A 821 -21.64 -33.30 14.50
N ALA A 822 -22.67 -34.03 14.98
CA ALA A 822 -22.64 -34.61 16.32
C ALA A 822 -21.50 -35.65 16.49
N GLU A 823 -21.21 -36.45 15.47
CA GLU A 823 -20.09 -37.39 15.50
C GLU A 823 -18.72 -36.66 15.51
N LEU A 824 -18.59 -35.56 14.77
CA LEU A 824 -17.36 -34.74 14.75
C LEU A 824 -17.09 -34.12 16.13
N LYS A 825 -18.12 -33.66 16.83
CA LYS A 825 -18.02 -33.23 18.25
C LYS A 825 -17.54 -34.37 19.16
N VAL A 826 -18.14 -35.55 19.07
CA VAL A 826 -17.72 -36.72 19.87
C VAL A 826 -16.27 -37.12 19.59
N LYS A 827 -15.81 -36.97 18.35
CA LYS A 827 -14.40 -37.20 17.94
C LYS A 827 -13.44 -36.09 18.33
N GLY A 828 -13.96 -34.95 18.87
CA GLY A 828 -13.16 -33.79 19.21
C GLY A 828 -12.60 -33.05 18.00
N ALA A 829 -13.17 -33.21 16.83
CA ALA A 829 -12.78 -32.48 15.62
C ALA A 829 -13.26 -31.03 15.61
N ILE A 830 -14.43 -30.79 16.23
CA ILE A 830 -15.05 -29.47 16.42
C ILE A 830 -15.56 -29.36 17.86
N PRO A 831 -15.75 -28.14 18.42
CA PRO A 831 -16.22 -27.93 19.81
C PRO A 831 -17.66 -28.38 20.04
#